data_b8e6abe8887c72d42d7356a6c28ca695
#
_entry.id   b8e6abe8887c72d42d7356a6c28ca695
#
_cell.length_a   1.000
_cell.length_b   1.000
_cell.length_c   1.000
_cell.angle_alpha   90.00
_cell.angle_beta   90.00
_cell.angle_gamma   90.00
#
_symmetry.space_group_name_H-M   'P 1'
#
loop_
_entity.id
_entity.type
_entity.pdbx_description
1 polymer ?
#
loop_
_entity_poly.entity_id
_entity_poly.type
_entity_poly.pdbx_seq_one_letter_code
_entity_poly.pdbx_strand_id
1 'polypeptide(L)'
;MKGNVVLAKYKNAKIVVDLHSLSYFRGDRLSVYRTEKSASRLLDLFTLILIAVPVGLLVLQGNLGLDMFLNPTSLLTYLPFLGIYTFIIALFLRRNRDKFDTSIKKFDLLKKVKQIESGKQIELYIDEFMDFETLVIIDKTLVDNNYPFIVNLTRLLIEHKEIQYFLKNRLGVNVDKFIELLKQNENSQSYKFSDAHKTLFLYLFDEAIKIESNSINKFILFFVLNKYFLKPIYFDLGVSELELEGLRVWFKNETKQKEYYERWEKLSKLKPKGDVNRAYTSRVTPVLDEYSEDFTKEAATGYFMLTIGKEQEMARLLQSMERGRATACMVLGDPGVGKTRFIRHLATRMVVEDIPNSLYDHRLLVVDLNKVLTQVGSVDIFKQTLQKMFEEVRYSGNIILVLEEFTQILNIREDSKLEVVNLITNAIDALNLKIIATTNNANYSKYVKPIKTLAASFDVVHLKEPASNVALQILIDEVPRIEKKYKTSVRVNALKRIVEFAPKFDQDRVMPDKGIDLLEEACLAAKNQGLAFLDVATVDEVLSDRVGVKVGNLSESESQTLMNLSIQMHERVVGQQEAIDAVASAIKRSRSGLSAGKKPIASFLFYGPTGVGKTEVARTLADIYYGSENLMIRLDMSEYQEELNLNRIIGYTDDKGNFIGGYLTEAVRTRPFSLILLDEIEKANKKVLDLFLQVLDEGTLKDGMGRKIDFTNTIIIMTSNIGSNLIANEILKGQKYHEVEKLVGSKLQESFRIEFLNRFDKLIMFKPLSKIEIEQIVTLMLKKINDNLMQRGISFLWNERTLSELSERGFSPTYGARELKRIIQENIEDKLADLIIQGKLRSGMEAVFDGLTVRDIVN
;
A
#
# COMPACT_ATOMS: atom_id res chain seq x y z
N MET A 1 -51.00 22.30 10.45
CA MET A 1 -49.78 22.06 9.76
C MET A 1 -48.58 22.11 10.73
N LYS A 2 -48.53 21.21 11.73
CA LYS A 2 -47.46 21.15 12.77
C LYS A 2 -46.59 19.90 12.66
N GLY A 3 -46.22 19.48 11.44
CA GLY A 3 -45.58 18.16 11.22
C GLY A 3 -44.24 18.11 10.48
N ASN A 4 -43.67 19.24 10.06
CA ASN A 4 -42.54 19.27 9.16
C ASN A 4 -41.19 19.65 9.81
N VAL A 5 -41.14 19.75 11.15
CA VAL A 5 -39.85 19.98 11.85
C VAL A 5 -39.37 18.67 12.46
N VAL A 6 -38.25 18.17 11.97
CA VAL A 6 -37.58 16.98 12.49
C VAL A 6 -36.53 17.42 13.49
N LEU A 7 -36.72 17.03 14.77
CA LEU A 7 -35.76 17.32 15.84
C LEU A 7 -34.93 16.08 16.16
N ALA A 8 -33.62 16.22 16.14
CA ALA A 8 -32.68 15.20 16.53
C ALA A 8 -31.65 15.74 17.52
N LYS A 9 -31.11 14.90 18.39
CA LYS A 9 -30.11 15.30 19.38
C LYS A 9 -28.75 14.68 19.03
N TYR A 10 -27.74 15.51 18.93
CA TYR A 10 -26.37 15.09 18.73
C TYR A 10 -25.49 15.65 19.85
N LYS A 11 -25.00 14.81 20.78
CA LYS A 11 -24.28 15.23 21.99
C LYS A 11 -25.12 16.31 22.74
N ASN A 12 -24.59 17.52 22.89
CA ASN A 12 -25.24 18.66 23.55
C ASN A 12 -25.99 19.59 22.59
N ALA A 13 -26.02 19.27 21.28
CA ALA A 13 -26.70 20.09 20.28
C ALA A 13 -28.05 19.51 19.89
N LYS A 14 -29.01 20.39 19.65
CA LYS A 14 -30.30 20.09 19.05
C LYS A 14 -30.22 20.35 17.57
N ILE A 15 -30.32 19.30 16.77
CA ILE A 15 -30.34 19.39 15.31
C ILE A 15 -31.80 19.60 14.89
N VAL A 16 -32.02 20.70 14.20
CA VAL A 16 -33.33 21.10 13.66
C VAL A 16 -33.28 20.89 12.16
N VAL A 17 -34.18 20.07 11.64
CA VAL A 17 -34.43 19.96 10.19
C VAL A 17 -35.82 20.53 9.96
N ASP A 18 -35.90 21.76 9.49
CA ASP A 18 -37.15 22.38 9.13
C ASP A 18 -37.43 22.19 7.64
N LEU A 19 -38.25 21.19 7.33
CA LEU A 19 -38.67 20.91 5.96
C LEU A 19 -39.52 22.05 5.35
N HIS A 20 -40.00 22.97 6.19
CA HIS A 20 -40.76 24.14 5.78
C HIS A 20 -39.83 25.32 5.42
N SER A 21 -38.70 25.47 6.11
CA SER A 21 -37.68 26.46 5.76
C SER A 21 -37.02 26.12 4.42
N LEU A 22 -36.82 24.82 4.15
CA LEU A 22 -36.50 24.33 2.82
C LEU A 22 -37.48 24.84 1.76
N SER A 23 -38.78 24.94 2.09
CA SER A 23 -39.80 25.47 1.16
C SER A 23 -39.78 26.98 1.04
N TYR A 24 -39.38 27.75 2.05
CA TYR A 24 -39.28 29.21 2.04
C TYR A 24 -38.00 29.66 1.30
N PHE A 25 -36.89 28.98 1.44
CA PHE A 25 -35.72 29.10 0.60
C PHE A 25 -35.99 28.72 -0.89
N ARG A 26 -37.05 27.88 -1.11
CA ARG A 26 -37.56 27.53 -2.44
C ARG A 26 -38.00 28.70 -3.30
N GLY A 27 -38.81 29.59 -2.71
CA GLY A 27 -39.53 30.62 -3.49
C GLY A 27 -38.55 31.55 -4.22
N ASP A 28 -37.63 32.14 -3.50
CA ASP A 28 -36.76 33.18 -4.02
C ASP A 28 -35.46 32.69 -4.65
N ARG A 29 -34.77 31.75 -4.03
CA ARG A 29 -33.45 31.34 -4.50
C ARG A 29 -33.47 30.30 -5.63
N LEU A 30 -34.40 29.35 -5.58
CA LEU A 30 -34.54 28.34 -6.63
C LEU A 30 -35.18 28.91 -7.90
N SER A 31 -36.10 29.84 -7.76
CA SER A 31 -36.68 30.55 -8.90
C SER A 31 -35.64 31.41 -9.61
N VAL A 32 -34.83 32.16 -8.86
CA VAL A 32 -33.72 32.95 -9.40
C VAL A 32 -32.69 32.04 -10.09
N TYR A 33 -32.29 30.94 -9.48
CA TYR A 33 -31.36 29.97 -10.10
C TYR A 33 -31.94 29.32 -11.37
N ARG A 34 -33.22 28.92 -11.37
CA ARG A 34 -33.88 28.34 -12.55
C ARG A 34 -34.03 29.36 -13.67
N THR A 35 -34.39 30.62 -13.34
CA THR A 35 -34.49 31.70 -14.33
C THR A 35 -33.11 32.07 -14.88
N GLU A 36 -32.06 32.17 -14.07
CA GLU A 36 -30.68 32.42 -14.50
C GLU A 36 -30.12 31.28 -15.34
N LYS A 37 -30.39 30.02 -14.98
CA LYS A 37 -29.95 28.84 -15.75
C LYS A 37 -30.67 28.76 -17.11
N SER A 38 -31.97 29.01 -17.13
CA SER A 38 -32.77 29.03 -18.37
C SER A 38 -32.40 30.21 -19.26
N ALA A 39 -32.23 31.39 -18.66
CA ALA A 39 -31.79 32.59 -19.36
C ALA A 39 -30.37 32.44 -19.94
N SER A 40 -29.42 31.87 -19.21
CA SER A 40 -28.07 31.61 -19.71
C SER A 40 -28.05 30.65 -20.90
N ARG A 41 -28.87 29.57 -20.87
CA ARG A 41 -29.00 28.65 -22.01
C ARG A 41 -29.65 29.24 -23.23
N LEU A 42 -30.69 30.05 -23.03
CA LEU A 42 -31.35 30.80 -24.13
C LEU A 42 -30.38 31.80 -24.74
N LEU A 43 -29.64 32.54 -23.93
CA LEU A 43 -28.61 33.47 -24.39
C LEU A 43 -27.48 32.76 -25.16
N ASP A 44 -27.03 31.54 -24.72
CA ASP A 44 -26.03 30.75 -25.44
C ASP A 44 -26.55 30.34 -26.84
N LEU A 45 -27.81 29.86 -26.90
CA LEU A 45 -28.44 29.50 -28.17
C LEU A 45 -28.59 30.72 -29.09
N PHE A 46 -28.99 31.86 -28.51
CA PHE A 46 -29.14 33.11 -29.24
C PHE A 46 -27.78 33.64 -29.73
N THR A 47 -26.74 33.56 -28.93
CA THR A 47 -25.36 33.89 -29.30
C THR A 47 -24.88 33.03 -30.47
N LEU A 48 -25.16 31.74 -30.42
CA LEU A 48 -24.77 30.80 -31.48
C LEU A 48 -25.47 31.11 -32.80
N ILE A 49 -26.74 31.48 -32.78
CA ILE A 49 -27.51 31.88 -33.94
C ILE A 49 -26.98 33.20 -34.50
N LEU A 50 -26.73 34.19 -33.64
CA LEU A 50 -26.23 35.52 -34.03
C LEU A 50 -24.82 35.50 -34.66
N ILE A 51 -24.03 34.50 -34.36
CA ILE A 51 -22.71 34.29 -34.95
C ILE A 51 -22.77 33.36 -36.16
N ALA A 52 -23.52 32.26 -36.10
CA ALA A 52 -23.57 31.25 -37.16
C ALA A 52 -24.30 31.77 -38.45
N VAL A 53 -25.34 32.58 -38.30
CA VAL A 53 -26.10 33.11 -39.46
C VAL A 53 -25.22 34.04 -40.32
N PRO A 54 -24.53 35.06 -39.79
CA PRO A 54 -23.64 35.91 -40.60
C PRO A 54 -22.48 35.10 -41.22
N VAL A 55 -21.87 34.19 -40.48
CA VAL A 55 -20.79 33.33 -41.01
C VAL A 55 -21.31 32.43 -42.14
N GLY A 56 -22.48 31.82 -41.96
CA GLY A 56 -23.12 31.00 -42.99
C GLY A 56 -23.45 31.82 -44.27
N LEU A 57 -23.92 33.05 -44.13
CA LEU A 57 -24.18 33.95 -45.27
C LEU A 57 -22.88 34.36 -45.97
N LEU A 58 -21.81 34.62 -45.23
CA LEU A 58 -20.48 34.90 -45.77
C LEU A 58 -19.93 33.73 -46.59
N VAL A 59 -20.11 32.51 -46.11
CA VAL A 59 -19.66 31.27 -46.81
C VAL A 59 -20.50 31.01 -48.07
N LEU A 60 -21.81 31.29 -48.03
CA LEU A 60 -22.72 31.02 -49.16
C LEU A 60 -22.62 32.09 -50.28
N GLN A 61 -22.35 33.33 -49.95
CA GLN A 61 -22.37 34.47 -50.90
C GLN A 61 -20.97 34.98 -51.32
N GLY A 62 -19.90 34.45 -50.78
CA GLY A 62 -18.52 34.82 -51.15
C GLY A 62 -18.25 36.32 -51.05
N ASN A 63 -17.66 36.93 -52.08
CA ASN A 63 -17.28 38.33 -52.06
C ASN A 63 -18.46 39.32 -51.90
N LEU A 64 -19.66 39.00 -52.41
CA LEU A 64 -20.87 39.80 -52.21
C LEU A 64 -21.32 39.82 -50.72
N GLY A 65 -21.07 38.74 -50.01
CA GLY A 65 -21.33 38.63 -48.55
C GLY A 65 -20.39 39.52 -47.74
N LEU A 66 -19.13 39.67 -48.16
CA LEU A 66 -18.15 40.53 -47.51
C LEU A 66 -18.49 42.00 -47.58
N ASP A 67 -18.94 42.47 -48.77
CA ASP A 67 -19.37 43.85 -48.98
C ASP A 67 -20.64 44.20 -48.19
N MET A 68 -21.60 43.28 -48.05
CA MET A 68 -22.76 43.48 -47.22
C MET A 68 -22.38 43.49 -45.70
N PHE A 69 -21.35 42.75 -45.32
CA PHE A 69 -20.88 42.64 -43.94
C PHE A 69 -20.06 43.88 -43.51
N LEU A 70 -19.32 44.49 -44.43
CA LEU A 70 -18.52 45.69 -44.17
C LEU A 70 -19.31 46.99 -44.33
N ASN A 71 -20.55 46.95 -44.84
CA ASN A 71 -21.40 48.10 -45.00
C ASN A 71 -22.02 48.57 -43.68
N PRO A 72 -21.68 49.74 -43.13
CA PRO A 72 -22.15 50.21 -41.82
C PRO A 72 -23.67 50.47 -41.76
N THR A 73 -24.35 50.46 -42.87
CA THR A 73 -25.83 50.58 -42.94
C THR A 73 -26.53 49.23 -42.93
N SER A 74 -25.79 48.13 -43.03
CA SER A 74 -26.31 46.76 -43.06
C SER A 74 -26.55 46.27 -41.66
N LEU A 75 -27.72 45.70 -41.41
CA LEU A 75 -28.07 45.01 -40.13
C LEU A 75 -27.12 43.85 -39.83
N LEU A 76 -26.56 43.21 -40.87
CA LEU A 76 -25.62 42.08 -40.76
C LEU A 76 -24.30 42.46 -40.08
N THR A 77 -23.85 43.72 -40.19
CA THR A 77 -22.64 44.25 -39.56
C THR A 77 -22.74 44.24 -38.03
N TYR A 78 -23.93 44.44 -37.49
CA TYR A 78 -24.14 44.54 -36.02
C TYR A 78 -24.47 43.22 -35.33
N LEU A 79 -24.85 42.17 -36.08
CA LEU A 79 -25.22 40.87 -35.51
C LEU A 79 -24.10 40.23 -34.71
N PRO A 80 -22.80 40.19 -35.14
CA PRO A 80 -21.72 39.63 -34.33
C PRO A 80 -21.47 40.42 -33.06
N PHE A 81 -21.59 41.75 -33.09
CA PHE A 81 -21.44 42.58 -31.88
C PHE A 81 -22.56 42.29 -30.88
N LEU A 82 -23.78 42.09 -31.37
CA LEU A 82 -24.89 41.68 -30.53
C LEU A 82 -24.68 40.28 -29.96
N GLY A 83 -24.08 39.35 -30.76
CA GLY A 83 -23.67 38.04 -30.30
C GLY A 83 -22.60 38.09 -29.19
N ILE A 84 -21.59 38.93 -29.32
CA ILE A 84 -20.58 39.16 -28.27
C ILE A 84 -21.24 39.76 -27.02
N TYR A 85 -22.16 40.69 -27.18
CA TYR A 85 -22.85 41.30 -26.04
C TYR A 85 -23.72 40.28 -25.27
N THR A 86 -24.46 39.41 -25.98
CA THR A 86 -25.27 38.36 -25.38
C THR A 86 -24.39 37.32 -24.70
N PHE A 87 -23.22 37.01 -25.25
CA PHE A 87 -22.22 36.13 -24.62
C PHE A 87 -21.67 36.71 -23.31
N ILE A 88 -21.37 38.02 -23.28
CA ILE A 88 -20.93 38.72 -22.07
C ILE A 88 -22.02 38.67 -20.98
N ILE A 89 -23.29 38.88 -21.36
CA ILE A 89 -24.40 38.74 -20.39
C ILE A 89 -24.51 37.30 -19.88
N ALA A 90 -24.39 36.30 -20.75
CA ALA A 90 -24.42 34.89 -20.33
C ALA A 90 -23.27 34.56 -19.38
N LEU A 91 -22.06 35.07 -19.62
CA LEU A 91 -20.91 34.96 -18.71
C LEU A 91 -21.19 35.68 -17.38
N PHE A 92 -21.79 36.84 -17.39
CA PHE A 92 -22.13 37.57 -16.16
C PHE A 92 -23.17 36.83 -15.32
N LEU A 93 -24.21 36.24 -15.95
CA LEU A 93 -25.21 35.42 -15.28
C LEU A 93 -24.58 34.13 -14.69
N ARG A 94 -23.67 33.49 -15.43
CA ARG A 94 -22.91 32.33 -14.90
C ARG A 94 -22.06 32.72 -13.71
N ARG A 95 -21.34 33.84 -13.77
CA ARG A 95 -20.52 34.35 -12.67
C ARG A 95 -21.34 34.75 -11.44
N ASN A 96 -22.53 35.28 -11.63
CA ASN A 96 -23.45 35.57 -10.52
C ASN A 96 -23.98 34.26 -9.89
N ARG A 97 -24.31 33.26 -10.71
CA ARG A 97 -24.68 31.94 -10.21
C ARG A 97 -23.58 31.33 -9.35
N ASP A 98 -22.32 31.37 -9.82
CA ASP A 98 -21.15 30.84 -9.07
C ASP A 98 -20.90 31.62 -7.76
N LYS A 99 -21.22 32.92 -7.74
CA LYS A 99 -21.22 33.72 -6.50
C LYS A 99 -22.34 33.33 -5.55
N PHE A 100 -23.49 32.90 -6.06
CA PHE A 100 -24.62 32.42 -5.25
C PHE A 100 -24.24 31.14 -4.51
N ASP A 101 -23.61 30.22 -5.20
CA ASP A 101 -23.06 28.96 -4.65
C ASP A 101 -22.01 29.23 -3.55
N THR A 102 -21.20 30.29 -3.72
CA THR A 102 -20.21 30.70 -2.70
C THR A 102 -20.80 31.47 -1.52
N SER A 103 -22.02 32.03 -1.61
CA SER A 103 -22.65 32.72 -0.47
C SER A 103 -23.21 31.76 0.58
N ILE A 104 -23.51 30.51 0.20
CA ILE A 104 -23.97 29.46 1.13
C ILE A 104 -22.78 28.93 1.98
N LYS A 105 -21.54 29.09 1.53
CA LYS A 105 -20.33 28.68 2.25
C LYS A 105 -19.98 29.49 3.50
N LYS A 106 -20.84 30.36 3.98
CA LYS A 106 -20.59 31.17 5.19
C LYS A 106 -20.66 30.38 6.49
N PHE A 107 -21.24 29.18 6.50
CA PHE A 107 -21.37 28.37 7.70
C PHE A 107 -20.39 27.21 7.65
N ASP A 108 -19.33 27.31 8.46
CA ASP A 108 -18.31 26.28 8.65
C ASP A 108 -18.84 25.26 9.65
N LEU A 109 -19.26 24.09 9.16
CA LEU A 109 -19.76 22.97 9.96
C LEU A 109 -18.77 22.57 11.05
N LEU A 110 -17.52 22.41 10.69
CA LEU A 110 -16.47 21.99 11.63
C LEU A 110 -16.22 23.01 12.73
N LYS A 111 -16.33 24.31 12.41
CA LYS A 111 -16.20 25.38 13.41
C LYS A 111 -17.36 25.36 14.41
N LYS A 112 -18.58 25.09 13.95
CA LYS A 112 -19.76 24.93 14.83
C LYS A 112 -19.68 23.66 15.69
N VAL A 113 -19.21 22.55 15.12
CA VAL A 113 -18.98 21.29 15.88
C VAL A 113 -17.97 21.50 17.02
N LYS A 114 -16.87 22.20 16.78
CA LYS A 114 -15.91 22.56 17.85
C LYS A 114 -16.54 23.39 18.96
N GLN A 115 -17.49 24.27 18.65
CA GLN A 115 -18.25 25.03 19.65
C GLN A 115 -19.18 24.13 20.48
N ILE A 116 -19.76 23.10 19.90
CA ILE A 116 -20.58 22.10 20.60
C ILE A 116 -19.71 21.26 21.54
N GLU A 117 -18.53 20.86 21.11
CA GLU A 117 -17.56 20.10 21.90
C GLU A 117 -17.02 20.91 23.09
N SER A 118 -17.01 22.24 22.99
CA SER A 118 -16.66 23.15 24.12
C SER A 118 -17.81 23.35 25.13
N GLY A 119 -18.96 22.59 25.00
CA GLY A 119 -20.04 22.58 25.97
C GLY A 119 -21.17 23.58 25.70
N LYS A 120 -21.15 24.32 24.58
CA LYS A 120 -22.24 25.26 24.26
C LYS A 120 -23.47 24.50 23.72
N GLN A 121 -24.63 24.80 24.23
CA GLN A 121 -25.90 24.36 23.65
C GLN A 121 -26.23 25.23 22.43
N ILE A 122 -26.28 24.61 21.24
CA ILE A 122 -26.55 25.31 19.98
C ILE A 122 -27.64 24.56 19.22
N GLU A 123 -28.59 25.28 18.64
CA GLU A 123 -29.49 24.74 17.62
C GLU A 123 -28.82 24.86 16.25
N LEU A 124 -28.81 23.76 15.49
CA LEU A 124 -28.21 23.67 14.17
C LEU A 124 -29.29 23.39 13.13
N TYR A 125 -29.38 24.23 12.13
CA TYR A 125 -30.23 24.01 10.97
C TYR A 125 -29.38 23.30 9.90
N ILE A 126 -29.70 22.06 9.53
CA ILE A 126 -28.89 21.23 8.63
C ILE A 126 -28.85 21.83 7.22
N ASP A 127 -29.91 22.42 6.75
CA ASP A 127 -30.00 23.09 5.45
C ASP A 127 -28.95 24.20 5.24
N GLU A 128 -28.53 24.85 6.36
CA GLU A 128 -27.47 25.87 6.31
C GLU A 128 -26.10 25.30 5.93
N PHE A 129 -25.89 23.99 6.10
CA PHE A 129 -24.63 23.30 5.82
C PHE A 129 -24.67 22.47 4.55
N MET A 130 -25.76 22.41 3.83
CA MET A 130 -25.88 21.69 2.56
C MET A 130 -25.42 22.56 1.39
N ASP A 131 -24.73 21.94 0.46
CA ASP A 131 -24.43 22.59 -0.80
C ASP A 131 -25.73 22.74 -1.64
N PHE A 132 -25.67 23.68 -2.61
CA PHE A 132 -26.86 24.02 -3.39
C PHE A 132 -27.35 22.82 -4.22
N GLU A 133 -26.44 22.02 -4.80
CA GLU A 133 -26.81 20.85 -5.61
C GLU A 133 -27.56 19.81 -4.77
N THR A 134 -27.07 19.53 -3.57
CA THR A 134 -27.71 18.60 -2.61
C THR A 134 -29.09 19.08 -2.19
N LEU A 135 -29.23 20.38 -1.89
CA LEU A 135 -30.55 20.98 -1.59
C LEU A 135 -31.53 20.83 -2.74
N VAL A 136 -31.10 21.05 -3.98
CA VAL A 136 -31.94 20.87 -5.18
C VAL A 136 -32.39 19.43 -5.37
N ILE A 137 -31.51 18.46 -5.10
CA ILE A 137 -31.84 17.03 -5.19
C ILE A 137 -32.89 16.65 -4.14
N ILE A 138 -32.70 17.06 -2.90
CA ILE A 138 -33.63 16.77 -1.81
C ILE A 138 -34.98 17.46 -2.10
N ASP A 139 -34.97 18.70 -2.56
CA ASP A 139 -36.16 19.43 -2.90
C ASP A 139 -37.00 18.75 -4.00
N LYS A 140 -36.36 18.36 -5.09
CA LYS A 140 -37.04 17.62 -6.17
C LYS A 140 -37.66 16.32 -5.64
N THR A 141 -36.95 15.62 -4.72
CA THR A 141 -37.45 14.37 -4.13
C THR A 141 -38.69 14.60 -3.29
N LEU A 142 -38.78 15.73 -2.58
CA LEU A 142 -39.93 16.06 -1.75
C LEU A 142 -41.16 16.48 -2.55
N VAL A 143 -40.99 16.93 -3.78
CA VAL A 143 -42.07 17.33 -4.70
C VAL A 143 -42.63 16.14 -5.48
N ASP A 144 -41.78 15.16 -5.82
CA ASP A 144 -42.15 13.97 -6.58
C ASP A 144 -42.61 12.85 -5.65
N ASN A 145 -43.92 12.67 -5.49
CA ASN A 145 -44.52 11.65 -4.61
C ASN A 145 -44.75 10.30 -5.31
N ASN A 146 -44.25 10.11 -6.54
CA ASN A 146 -44.47 8.87 -7.31
C ASN A 146 -43.70 7.65 -6.78
N TYR A 147 -42.66 7.88 -5.99
CA TYR A 147 -41.78 6.84 -5.46
C TYR A 147 -41.51 7.03 -3.97
N PRO A 148 -41.14 5.97 -3.23
CA PRO A 148 -40.65 6.11 -1.86
C PRO A 148 -39.46 7.09 -1.79
N PHE A 149 -39.42 7.92 -0.74
CA PHE A 149 -38.45 9.03 -0.63
C PHE A 149 -36.98 8.61 -0.88
N ILE A 150 -36.52 7.51 -0.25
CA ILE A 150 -35.13 7.02 -0.41
C ILE A 150 -34.85 6.56 -1.84
N VAL A 151 -35.81 5.86 -2.45
CA VAL A 151 -35.69 5.37 -3.85
C VAL A 151 -35.62 6.56 -4.82
N ASN A 152 -36.52 7.53 -4.67
CA ASN A 152 -36.53 8.72 -5.53
C ASN A 152 -35.26 9.57 -5.35
N LEU A 153 -34.80 9.72 -4.11
CA LEU A 153 -33.56 10.43 -3.80
C LEU A 153 -32.35 9.76 -4.47
N THR A 154 -32.29 8.42 -4.38
CA THR A 154 -31.23 7.64 -5.04
C THR A 154 -31.29 7.74 -6.53
N ARG A 155 -32.48 7.68 -7.15
CA ARG A 155 -32.70 7.82 -8.59
C ARG A 155 -32.20 9.16 -9.09
N LEU A 156 -32.57 10.27 -8.43
CA LEU A 156 -32.14 11.61 -8.81
C LEU A 156 -30.62 11.81 -8.65
N LEU A 157 -30.00 11.19 -7.64
CA LEU A 157 -28.55 11.21 -7.46
C LEU A 157 -27.84 10.48 -8.60
N ILE A 158 -28.34 9.32 -9.04
CA ILE A 158 -27.75 8.53 -10.10
C ILE A 158 -27.81 9.25 -11.46
N GLU A 159 -28.71 10.20 -11.66
CA GLU A 159 -28.73 11.04 -12.88
C GLU A 159 -27.47 11.91 -13.02
N HIS A 160 -26.72 12.15 -11.93
CA HIS A 160 -25.47 12.91 -11.97
C HIS A 160 -24.32 12.06 -12.53
N LYS A 161 -23.66 12.54 -13.59
CA LYS A 161 -22.54 11.84 -14.27
C LYS A 161 -21.40 11.47 -13.32
N GLU A 162 -21.11 12.30 -12.34
CA GLU A 162 -20.07 12.04 -11.34
C GLU A 162 -20.42 10.83 -10.47
N ILE A 163 -21.68 10.69 -10.04
CA ILE A 163 -22.14 9.55 -9.26
C ILE A 163 -22.12 8.26 -10.10
N GLN A 164 -22.56 8.34 -11.38
CA GLN A 164 -22.45 7.20 -12.31
C GLN A 164 -20.99 6.76 -12.50
N TYR A 165 -20.07 7.74 -12.61
CA TYR A 165 -18.65 7.48 -12.70
C TYR A 165 -18.13 6.69 -11.48
N PHE A 166 -18.52 7.08 -10.26
CA PHE A 166 -18.13 6.36 -9.05
C PHE A 166 -18.70 4.94 -8.99
N LEU A 167 -19.98 4.77 -9.32
CA LEU A 167 -20.61 3.43 -9.37
C LEU A 167 -19.89 2.51 -10.34
N LYS A 168 -19.69 2.96 -11.57
CA LYS A 168 -19.11 2.16 -12.65
C LYS A 168 -17.61 1.94 -12.46
N ASN A 169 -16.85 3.01 -12.23
CA ASN A 169 -15.40 2.98 -12.30
C ASN A 169 -14.73 2.62 -10.96
N ARG A 170 -15.37 2.95 -9.83
CA ARG A 170 -14.79 2.71 -8.50
C ARG A 170 -15.31 1.44 -7.83
N LEU A 171 -16.61 1.15 -7.99
CA LEU A 171 -17.25 -0.05 -7.43
C LEU A 171 -17.44 -1.17 -8.46
N GLY A 172 -17.30 -0.90 -9.75
CA GLY A 172 -17.56 -1.89 -10.80
C GLY A 172 -19.04 -2.26 -10.95
N VAL A 173 -19.94 -1.42 -10.48
CA VAL A 173 -21.39 -1.68 -10.50
C VAL A 173 -21.96 -1.28 -11.85
N ASN A 174 -22.77 -2.18 -12.45
CA ASN A 174 -23.58 -1.84 -13.63
C ASN A 174 -24.74 -0.97 -13.19
N VAL A 175 -24.80 0.27 -13.69
CA VAL A 175 -25.81 1.28 -13.32
C VAL A 175 -27.23 0.82 -13.68
N ASP A 176 -27.42 0.17 -14.82
CA ASP A 176 -28.72 -0.30 -15.29
C ASP A 176 -29.26 -1.41 -14.36
N LYS A 177 -28.42 -2.36 -14.00
CA LYS A 177 -28.76 -3.43 -13.05
C LYS A 177 -29.04 -2.87 -11.66
N PHE A 178 -28.29 -1.85 -11.24
CA PHE A 178 -28.53 -1.15 -9.97
C PHE A 178 -29.91 -0.49 -9.95
N ILE A 179 -30.29 0.20 -11.04
CA ILE A 179 -31.61 0.83 -11.16
C ILE A 179 -32.73 -0.21 -11.18
N GLU A 180 -32.51 -1.37 -11.80
CA GLU A 180 -33.45 -2.47 -11.83
C GLU A 180 -33.70 -3.03 -10.41
N LEU A 181 -32.65 -3.34 -9.68
CA LEU A 181 -32.74 -3.80 -8.28
C LEU A 181 -33.36 -2.75 -7.36
N LEU A 182 -33.09 -1.46 -7.61
CA LEU A 182 -33.71 -0.37 -6.87
C LEU A 182 -35.22 -0.37 -7.06
N LYS A 183 -35.74 -0.60 -8.30
CA LYS A 183 -37.15 -0.71 -8.60
C LYS A 183 -37.80 -1.96 -7.98
N GLN A 184 -37.11 -3.10 -8.00
CA GLN A 184 -37.61 -4.34 -7.40
C GLN A 184 -37.78 -4.22 -5.88
N ASN A 185 -36.92 -3.45 -5.21
CA ASN A 185 -36.98 -3.21 -3.77
C ASN A 185 -37.96 -2.10 -3.34
N GLU A 186 -38.67 -1.45 -4.28
CA GLU A 186 -39.67 -0.41 -3.97
C GLU A 186 -40.75 -0.89 -2.99
N ASN A 187 -41.15 -2.17 -3.07
CA ASN A 187 -42.25 -2.72 -2.28
C ASN A 187 -41.85 -3.28 -0.93
N SER A 188 -40.57 -3.41 -0.63
CA SER A 188 -40.08 -4.14 0.55
C SER A 188 -39.79 -3.27 1.78
N GLN A 189 -39.72 -1.96 1.66
CA GLN A 189 -39.37 -1.06 2.77
C GLN A 189 -40.47 -0.05 3.06
N SER A 190 -41.46 -0.45 3.88
CA SER A 190 -42.41 0.48 4.49
C SER A 190 -41.76 1.23 5.67
N TYR A 191 -40.79 2.08 5.43
CA TYR A 191 -40.42 3.06 6.47
C TYR A 191 -41.49 4.16 6.55
N LYS A 192 -42.02 4.41 7.75
CA LYS A 192 -42.87 5.56 7.95
C LYS A 192 -42.09 6.80 7.58
N PHE A 193 -42.69 7.65 6.75
CA PHE A 193 -42.05 8.82 6.10
C PHE A 193 -41.25 9.72 7.08
N SER A 194 -41.75 9.93 8.31
CA SER A 194 -41.11 10.77 9.33
C SER A 194 -39.81 10.19 9.91
N ASP A 195 -39.71 8.88 10.05
CA ASP A 195 -38.56 8.26 10.73
C ASP A 195 -37.36 8.06 9.76
N ALA A 196 -37.64 7.80 8.48
CA ALA A 196 -36.60 7.69 7.45
C ALA A 196 -35.86 9.03 7.24
N HIS A 197 -36.59 10.15 7.21
CA HIS A 197 -36.02 11.48 7.09
C HIS A 197 -35.15 11.84 8.28
N LYS A 198 -35.63 11.63 9.48
CA LYS A 198 -34.90 11.92 10.72
C LYS A 198 -33.57 11.17 10.76
N THR A 199 -33.62 9.89 10.43
CA THR A 199 -32.46 9.01 10.44
C THR A 199 -31.46 9.40 9.34
N LEU A 200 -31.94 9.72 8.13
CA LEU A 200 -31.08 10.17 7.04
C LEU A 200 -30.30 11.43 7.41
N PHE A 201 -30.98 12.46 7.92
CA PHE A 201 -30.31 13.72 8.26
C PHE A 201 -29.30 13.60 9.40
N LEU A 202 -29.57 12.72 10.38
CA LEU A 202 -28.60 12.40 11.42
C LEU A 202 -27.35 11.74 10.85
N TYR A 203 -27.50 10.75 9.97
CA TYR A 203 -26.37 10.08 9.33
C TYR A 203 -25.60 11.02 8.42
N LEU A 204 -26.27 11.92 7.70
CA LEU A 204 -25.60 12.94 6.88
C LEU A 204 -24.71 13.85 7.72
N PHE A 205 -25.20 14.28 8.86
CA PHE A 205 -24.44 15.12 9.79
C PHE A 205 -23.24 14.36 10.39
N ASP A 206 -23.47 13.13 10.87
CA ASP A 206 -22.42 12.31 11.46
C ASP A 206 -21.32 11.94 10.45
N GLU A 207 -21.70 11.56 9.22
CA GLU A 207 -20.72 11.25 8.18
C GLU A 207 -20.00 12.50 7.65
N ALA A 208 -20.64 13.66 7.59
CA ALA A 208 -19.98 14.91 7.24
C ALA A 208 -18.87 15.27 8.23
N ILE A 209 -19.09 15.03 9.53
CA ILE A 209 -18.08 15.21 10.57
C ILE A 209 -16.92 14.20 10.40
N LYS A 210 -17.24 12.92 10.17
CA LYS A 210 -16.22 11.87 9.97
C LYS A 210 -15.36 12.10 8.73
N ILE A 211 -15.96 12.66 7.68
CA ILE A 211 -15.26 13.05 6.44
C ILE A 211 -14.47 14.34 6.64
N GLU A 212 -14.70 15.09 7.72
CA GLU A 212 -14.14 16.40 8.00
C GLU A 212 -14.51 17.44 6.92
N SER A 213 -15.72 17.36 6.41
CA SER A 213 -16.24 18.30 5.40
C SER A 213 -16.88 19.51 6.06
N ASN A 214 -16.67 20.69 5.49
CA ASN A 214 -17.30 21.94 5.91
C ASN A 214 -18.75 22.08 5.44
N SER A 215 -19.18 21.22 4.49
CA SER A 215 -20.54 21.20 3.96
C SER A 215 -21.00 19.77 3.67
N ILE A 216 -22.32 19.56 3.67
CA ILE A 216 -22.95 18.31 3.25
C ILE A 216 -23.20 18.40 1.74
N ASN A 217 -22.46 17.61 0.98
CA ASN A 217 -22.53 17.57 -0.48
C ASN A 217 -23.19 16.30 -1.01
N LYS A 218 -23.45 16.24 -2.30
CA LYS A 218 -24.05 15.09 -2.99
C LYS A 218 -23.28 13.77 -2.80
N PHE A 219 -21.97 13.81 -2.61
CA PHE A 219 -21.16 12.61 -2.36
C PHE A 219 -21.38 12.05 -0.96
N ILE A 220 -21.51 12.91 0.05
CA ILE A 220 -21.87 12.49 1.42
C ILE A 220 -23.29 11.92 1.42
N LEU A 221 -24.22 12.56 0.71
CA LEU A 221 -25.59 12.06 0.54
C LEU A 221 -25.60 10.67 -0.13
N PHE A 222 -24.84 10.49 -1.22
CA PHE A 222 -24.71 9.22 -1.90
C PHE A 222 -24.11 8.14 -0.98
N PHE A 223 -23.05 8.47 -0.25
CA PHE A 223 -22.42 7.54 0.67
C PHE A 223 -23.35 7.07 1.80
N VAL A 224 -24.08 8.00 2.41
CA VAL A 224 -25.03 7.70 3.48
C VAL A 224 -26.17 6.80 2.99
N LEU A 225 -26.72 7.08 1.81
CA LEU A 225 -27.76 6.24 1.22
C LEU A 225 -27.24 4.81 1.01
N ASN A 226 -26.07 4.66 0.43
CA ASN A 226 -25.50 3.35 0.13
C ASN A 226 -25.15 2.55 1.39
N LYS A 227 -24.56 3.19 2.37
CA LYS A 227 -24.13 2.53 3.59
C LYS A 227 -25.27 2.10 4.50
N TYR A 228 -26.28 2.95 4.64
CA TYR A 228 -27.30 2.76 5.67
C TYR A 228 -28.66 2.31 5.13
N PHE A 229 -28.99 2.60 3.89
CA PHE A 229 -30.32 2.33 3.31
C PHE A 229 -30.31 1.32 2.17
N LEU A 230 -29.24 1.24 1.39
CA LEU A 230 -29.16 0.42 0.17
C LEU A 230 -28.20 -0.77 0.31
N LYS A 231 -27.74 -1.08 1.51
CA LYS A 231 -26.80 -2.16 1.80
C LYS A 231 -27.23 -3.52 1.21
N PRO A 232 -28.49 -3.96 1.24
CA PRO A 232 -28.91 -5.22 0.61
C PRO A 232 -28.67 -5.24 -0.89
N ILE A 233 -28.97 -4.14 -1.60
CA ILE A 233 -28.80 -4.02 -3.05
C ILE A 233 -27.31 -4.18 -3.44
N TYR A 234 -26.42 -3.61 -2.64
CA TYR A 234 -24.98 -3.77 -2.88
C TYR A 234 -24.49 -5.19 -2.64
N PHE A 235 -25.04 -5.87 -1.65
CA PHE A 235 -24.75 -7.29 -1.43
C PHE A 235 -25.13 -8.15 -2.65
N ASP A 236 -26.32 -7.91 -3.22
CA ASP A 236 -26.80 -8.58 -4.43
C ASP A 236 -25.93 -8.25 -5.67
N LEU A 237 -25.24 -7.13 -5.66
CA LEU A 237 -24.31 -6.72 -6.71
C LEU A 237 -22.86 -7.19 -6.46
N GLY A 238 -22.62 -7.92 -5.38
CA GLY A 238 -21.30 -8.41 -5.01
C GLY A 238 -20.35 -7.38 -4.43
N VAL A 239 -20.86 -6.22 -4.01
CA VAL A 239 -20.05 -5.15 -3.38
C VAL A 239 -20.02 -5.35 -1.86
N SER A 240 -18.82 -5.47 -1.33
CA SER A 240 -18.58 -5.64 0.11
C SER A 240 -18.74 -4.33 0.90
N GLU A 241 -19.02 -4.44 2.20
CA GLU A 241 -19.05 -3.28 3.09
C GLU A 241 -17.69 -2.54 3.15
N LEU A 242 -16.61 -3.28 3.01
CA LEU A 242 -15.26 -2.71 2.97
C LEU A 242 -15.04 -1.84 1.72
N GLU A 243 -15.65 -2.15 0.60
CA GLU A 243 -15.58 -1.33 -0.61
C GLU A 243 -16.36 -0.03 -0.44
N LEU A 244 -17.53 -0.09 0.19
CA LEU A 244 -18.29 1.11 0.54
C LEU A 244 -17.51 2.04 1.51
N GLU A 245 -16.87 1.48 2.53
CA GLU A 245 -15.99 2.28 3.41
C GLU A 245 -14.78 2.88 2.67
N GLY A 246 -14.30 2.24 1.62
CA GLY A 246 -13.28 2.81 0.73
C GLY A 246 -13.76 4.06 -0.01
N LEU A 247 -15.04 4.12 -0.40
CA LEU A 247 -15.63 5.32 -0.99
C LEU A 247 -15.62 6.52 -0.02
N ARG A 248 -15.82 6.29 1.28
CA ARG A 248 -15.74 7.36 2.28
C ARG A 248 -14.37 8.03 2.26
N VAL A 249 -13.32 7.22 2.19
CA VAL A 249 -11.95 7.72 2.11
C VAL A 249 -11.75 8.53 0.82
N TRP A 250 -12.29 8.05 -0.28
CA TRP A 250 -12.24 8.73 -1.57
C TRP A 250 -12.93 10.10 -1.52
N PHE A 251 -14.15 10.15 -1.04
CA PHE A 251 -14.90 11.41 -0.92
C PHE A 251 -14.26 12.40 0.04
N LYS A 252 -13.66 11.91 1.14
CA LYS A 252 -12.88 12.76 2.04
C LYS A 252 -11.73 13.44 1.32
N ASN A 253 -10.96 12.71 0.51
CA ASN A 253 -9.85 13.26 -0.25
C ASN A 253 -10.32 14.27 -1.30
N GLU A 254 -11.33 13.90 -2.08
CA GLU A 254 -11.86 14.76 -3.15
C GLU A 254 -12.44 16.07 -2.58
N THR A 255 -13.17 16.00 -1.48
CA THR A 255 -13.70 17.18 -0.80
C THR A 255 -12.58 18.08 -0.30
N LYS A 256 -11.56 17.51 0.38
CA LYS A 256 -10.39 18.28 0.85
C LYS A 256 -9.60 18.90 -0.28
N GLN A 257 -9.34 18.17 -1.36
CA GLN A 257 -8.63 18.70 -2.53
C GLN A 257 -9.41 19.85 -3.16
N LYS A 258 -10.73 19.72 -3.33
CA LYS A 258 -11.58 20.76 -3.90
C LYS A 258 -11.57 22.02 -3.04
N GLU A 259 -11.74 21.89 -1.72
CA GLU A 259 -11.71 23.03 -0.79
C GLU A 259 -10.34 23.74 -0.82
N TYR A 260 -9.26 22.94 -0.86
CA TYR A 260 -7.90 23.46 -0.90
C TYR A 260 -7.60 24.15 -2.24
N TYR A 261 -8.02 23.55 -3.36
CA TYR A 261 -7.87 24.10 -4.69
C TYR A 261 -8.63 25.43 -4.85
N GLU A 262 -9.86 25.53 -4.36
CA GLU A 262 -10.64 26.77 -4.39
C GLU A 262 -9.98 27.89 -3.57
N ARG A 263 -9.37 27.52 -2.43
CA ARG A 263 -8.62 28.48 -1.60
C ARG A 263 -7.35 28.91 -2.32
N TRP A 264 -6.60 27.99 -2.89
CA TRP A 264 -5.41 28.24 -3.70
C TRP A 264 -5.75 29.11 -4.92
N GLU A 265 -6.79 28.78 -5.67
CA GLU A 265 -7.21 29.58 -6.85
C GLU A 265 -7.52 31.05 -6.48
N LYS A 266 -8.09 31.29 -5.32
CA LYS A 266 -8.35 32.64 -4.82
C LYS A 266 -7.08 33.39 -4.44
N LEU A 267 -6.15 32.72 -3.79
CA LEU A 267 -4.94 33.31 -3.22
C LEU A 267 -3.76 33.34 -4.21
N SER A 268 -3.64 32.32 -5.08
CA SER A 268 -2.58 32.26 -6.09
C SER A 268 -2.68 33.35 -7.16
N LYS A 269 -3.88 33.89 -7.39
CA LYS A 269 -4.10 35.06 -8.29
C LYS A 269 -3.52 36.33 -7.72
N LEU A 270 -2.81 36.26 -6.58
CA LEU A 270 -2.01 37.32 -5.95
C LEU A 270 -2.54 38.71 -6.30
N LYS A 271 -3.72 39.01 -5.82
CA LYS A 271 -4.11 40.40 -5.75
C LYS A 271 -3.29 41.01 -4.65
N PRO A 272 -2.40 41.96 -4.95
CA PRO A 272 -1.70 42.66 -3.91
C PRO A 272 -2.73 43.31 -2.99
N LYS A 273 -2.85 42.82 -1.76
CA LYS A 273 -3.61 43.51 -0.71
C LYS A 273 -2.74 44.64 -0.15
N GLY A 274 -2.42 45.59 -1.07
CA GLY A 274 -1.64 46.75 -0.66
C GLY A 274 -0.11 46.60 -0.55
N ASP A 275 0.37 45.44 -0.22
CA ASP A 275 1.80 45.12 -0.10
C ASP A 275 2.24 44.16 -1.21
N VAL A 276 3.40 44.41 -1.77
CA VAL A 276 4.01 43.59 -2.80
C VAL A 276 4.53 42.32 -2.12
N ASN A 277 4.07 41.14 -2.57
CA ASN A 277 4.55 39.86 -2.04
C ASN A 277 6.07 39.75 -2.29
N ARG A 278 6.86 39.78 -1.23
CA ARG A 278 8.33 39.75 -1.26
C ARG A 278 8.88 38.47 -1.90
N ALA A 279 8.16 37.38 -1.91
CA ALA A 279 8.55 36.14 -2.60
C ALA A 279 8.79 36.35 -4.10
N TYR A 280 8.13 37.35 -4.70
CA TYR A 280 8.32 37.73 -6.12
C TYR A 280 9.25 38.93 -6.32
N THR A 281 9.52 39.70 -5.28
CA THR A 281 10.34 40.93 -5.32
C THR A 281 11.64 40.83 -4.54
N SER A 282 12.02 39.60 -4.15
CA SER A 282 13.29 39.35 -3.44
C SER A 282 14.49 39.77 -4.29
N ARG A 283 15.61 40.11 -3.63
CA ARG A 283 16.87 40.41 -4.30
C ARG A 283 17.31 39.22 -5.18
N VAL A 284 18.05 39.55 -6.24
CA VAL A 284 18.62 38.53 -7.14
C VAL A 284 19.58 37.62 -6.36
N THR A 285 19.44 36.33 -6.51
CA THR A 285 20.22 35.30 -5.83
C THR A 285 20.86 34.37 -6.86
N PRO A 286 21.91 34.85 -7.62
CA PRO A 286 22.40 34.17 -8.80
C PRO A 286 22.98 32.78 -8.49
N VAL A 287 23.72 32.62 -7.36
CA VAL A 287 24.29 31.33 -6.99
C VAL A 287 23.22 30.38 -6.51
N LEU A 288 22.26 30.85 -5.70
CA LEU A 288 21.14 30.02 -5.25
C LEU A 288 20.23 29.62 -6.43
N ASP A 289 19.92 30.53 -7.32
CA ASP A 289 19.03 30.27 -8.46
C ASP A 289 19.67 29.27 -9.46
N GLU A 290 21.00 29.16 -9.51
CA GLU A 290 21.72 28.16 -10.31
C GLU A 290 21.61 26.73 -9.73
N TYR A 291 21.69 26.59 -8.39
CA TYR A 291 21.79 25.29 -7.72
C TYR A 291 20.53 24.87 -6.96
N SER A 292 19.47 25.70 -6.93
CA SER A 292 18.24 25.41 -6.20
C SER A 292 17.00 25.33 -7.09
N GLU A 293 16.00 24.62 -6.60
CA GLU A 293 14.65 24.60 -7.14
C GLU A 293 13.73 25.44 -6.25
N ASP A 294 12.99 26.38 -6.83
CA ASP A 294 12.03 27.24 -6.10
C ASP A 294 10.65 26.58 -6.02
N PHE A 295 10.40 25.87 -4.91
CA PHE A 295 9.13 25.17 -4.69
C PHE A 295 7.96 26.13 -4.47
N THR A 296 8.20 27.34 -3.97
CA THR A 296 7.17 28.37 -3.84
C THR A 296 6.67 28.84 -5.20
N LYS A 297 7.60 29.03 -6.16
CA LYS A 297 7.28 29.36 -7.53
C LYS A 297 6.52 28.24 -8.23
N GLU A 298 6.95 26.99 -8.04
CA GLU A 298 6.21 25.82 -8.57
C GLU A 298 4.79 25.76 -8.02
N ALA A 299 4.61 25.92 -6.71
CA ALA A 299 3.30 25.92 -6.08
C ALA A 299 2.41 27.07 -6.57
N ALA A 300 2.98 28.26 -6.83
CA ALA A 300 2.25 29.40 -7.35
C ALA A 300 1.81 29.24 -8.81
N THR A 301 2.55 28.48 -9.61
CA THR A 301 2.21 28.21 -11.04
C THR A 301 1.19 27.08 -11.24
N GLY A 302 0.69 26.47 -10.17
CA GLY A 302 -0.33 25.42 -10.21
C GLY A 302 0.16 24.02 -9.89
N TYR A 303 1.45 23.86 -9.64
CA TYR A 303 2.01 22.61 -9.18
C TYR A 303 1.94 22.53 -7.65
N PHE A 304 0.75 22.29 -7.13
CA PHE A 304 0.59 22.15 -5.68
C PHE A 304 0.46 20.68 -5.27
N MET A 305 1.01 20.36 -4.11
CA MET A 305 0.92 19.03 -3.49
C MET A 305 0.41 19.13 -2.07
N LEU A 306 -0.51 18.23 -1.73
CA LEU A 306 -0.96 18.03 -0.37
C LEU A 306 -0.25 16.82 0.23
N THR A 307 0.13 16.92 1.51
CA THR A 307 0.57 15.77 2.28
C THR A 307 -0.55 15.35 3.21
N ILE A 308 -0.92 14.10 3.14
CA ILE A 308 -2.03 13.54 3.92
C ILE A 308 -1.46 12.91 5.19
N GLY A 309 -2.06 13.20 6.35
CA GLY A 309 -1.75 12.55 7.61
C GLY A 309 -0.42 12.96 8.25
N LYS A 310 0.11 14.16 7.91
CA LYS A 310 1.33 14.74 8.47
C LYS A 310 1.10 16.13 9.08
N GLU A 311 -0.11 16.40 9.50
CA GLU A 311 -0.52 17.71 10.02
C GLU A 311 0.21 18.07 11.32
N GLN A 312 0.46 17.08 12.18
CA GLN A 312 1.19 17.28 13.45
C GLN A 312 2.66 17.59 13.22
N GLU A 313 3.29 16.84 12.30
CA GLU A 313 4.68 17.05 11.91
C GLU A 313 4.86 18.42 11.24
N MET A 314 3.92 18.84 10.39
CA MET A 314 3.91 20.16 9.76
C MET A 314 3.75 21.26 10.81
N ALA A 315 2.85 21.11 11.77
CA ALA A 315 2.68 22.06 12.85
C ALA A 315 3.96 22.20 13.70
N ARG A 316 4.67 21.10 13.98
CA ARG A 316 5.96 21.11 14.69
C ARG A 316 7.03 21.84 13.89
N LEU A 317 7.13 21.56 12.58
CA LEU A 317 8.07 22.25 11.69
C LEU A 317 7.83 23.77 11.72
N LEU A 318 6.59 24.20 11.55
CA LEU A 318 6.22 25.61 11.56
C LEU A 318 6.52 26.26 12.92
N GLN A 319 6.20 25.58 14.02
CA GLN A 319 6.50 26.06 15.37
C GLN A 319 8.00 26.17 15.63
N SER A 320 8.81 25.23 15.12
CA SER A 320 10.27 25.31 15.21
C SER A 320 10.81 26.53 14.48
N MET A 321 10.29 26.82 13.31
CA MET A 321 10.72 27.97 12.49
C MET A 321 10.27 29.34 13.04
N GLU A 322 9.28 29.39 13.93
CA GLU A 322 8.86 30.60 14.63
C GLU A 322 9.71 30.90 15.86
N ARG A 323 10.33 29.88 16.48
CA ARG A 323 11.18 30.06 17.68
C ARG A 323 12.46 30.75 17.29
N GLY A 324 12.66 31.98 17.81
CA GLY A 324 13.78 32.85 17.44
C GLY A 324 15.18 32.40 17.88
N ARG A 325 15.38 31.20 18.46
CA ARG A 325 16.69 30.70 18.93
C ARG A 325 17.23 29.50 18.17
N ALA A 326 16.41 28.72 17.52
CA ALA A 326 16.83 27.64 16.63
C ALA A 326 15.92 27.68 15.41
N THR A 327 16.37 28.34 14.37
CA THR A 327 15.62 28.51 13.11
C THR A 327 15.82 27.36 12.15
N ALA A 328 16.58 26.34 12.57
CA ALA A 328 16.85 25.17 11.73
C ALA A 328 16.08 23.94 12.20
N CYS A 329 15.53 23.22 11.26
CA CYS A 329 14.77 22.01 11.48
C CYS A 329 15.33 20.84 10.66
N MET A 330 15.46 19.66 11.27
CA MET A 330 15.87 18.45 10.57
C MET A 330 14.69 17.50 10.43
N VAL A 331 14.28 17.24 9.19
CA VAL A 331 13.21 16.31 8.85
C VAL A 331 13.80 14.92 8.62
N LEU A 332 13.54 14.03 9.57
CA LEU A 332 13.98 12.64 9.52
C LEU A 332 12.89 11.73 8.99
N GLY A 333 13.25 10.83 8.10
CA GLY A 333 12.34 9.81 7.61
C GLY A 333 13.03 8.84 6.67
N ASP A 334 12.57 7.60 6.69
CA ASP A 334 13.14 6.55 5.86
C ASP A 334 12.88 6.82 4.36
N PRO A 335 13.68 6.22 3.46
CA PRO A 335 13.47 6.37 2.02
C PRO A 335 12.05 5.99 1.64
N GLY A 336 11.38 6.84 0.83
CA GLY A 336 9.99 6.58 0.39
C GLY A 336 8.89 7.08 1.34
N VAL A 337 9.19 7.64 2.53
CA VAL A 337 8.17 8.18 3.46
C VAL A 337 7.51 9.47 2.98
N GLY A 338 8.07 10.09 1.94
CA GLY A 338 7.54 11.32 1.33
C GLY A 338 8.15 12.63 1.87
N LYS A 339 9.46 12.67 2.20
CA LYS A 339 10.17 13.89 2.66
C LYS A 339 10.01 15.05 1.66
N THR A 340 10.34 14.83 0.41
CA THR A 340 10.25 15.88 -0.64
C THR A 340 8.80 16.34 -0.85
N ARG A 341 7.82 15.42 -0.80
CA ARG A 341 6.39 15.77 -0.85
C ARG A 341 5.96 16.63 0.34
N PHE A 342 6.48 16.33 1.54
CA PHE A 342 6.23 17.12 2.75
C PHE A 342 6.76 18.55 2.61
N ILE A 343 7.94 18.73 2.03
CA ILE A 343 8.51 20.06 1.75
C ILE A 343 7.71 20.80 0.67
N ARG A 344 7.26 20.13 -0.38
CA ARG A 344 6.37 20.73 -1.41
C ARG A 344 5.02 21.14 -0.84
N HIS A 345 4.49 20.38 0.12
CA HIS A 345 3.28 20.79 0.84
C HIS A 345 3.50 22.07 1.67
N LEU A 346 4.66 22.22 2.31
CA LEU A 346 5.01 23.48 2.98
C LEU A 346 4.95 24.64 1.99
N ALA A 347 5.57 24.52 0.80
CA ALA A 347 5.50 25.55 -0.24
C ALA A 347 4.06 25.86 -0.64
N THR A 348 3.22 24.83 -0.79
CA THR A 348 1.80 25.00 -1.09
C THR A 348 1.06 25.78 0.00
N ARG A 349 1.33 25.48 1.29
CA ARG A 349 0.76 26.21 2.42
C ARG A 349 1.26 27.66 2.50
N MET A 350 2.51 27.91 2.09
CA MET A 350 3.06 29.26 1.99
C MET A 350 2.28 30.08 0.96
N VAL A 351 1.99 29.53 -0.21
CA VAL A 351 1.23 30.22 -1.28
C VAL A 351 -0.22 30.49 -0.87
N VAL A 352 -0.87 29.58 -0.12
CA VAL A 352 -2.25 29.79 0.38
C VAL A 352 -2.31 30.55 1.72
N GLU A 353 -1.20 31.09 2.20
CA GLU A 353 -1.09 31.82 3.46
C GLU A 353 -1.64 31.03 4.67
N ASP A 354 -1.49 29.68 4.64
CA ASP A 354 -1.86 28.78 5.75
C ASP A 354 -0.63 28.47 6.62
N ILE A 355 0.11 29.50 6.98
CA ILE A 355 1.34 29.49 7.75
C ILE A 355 1.33 30.65 8.73
N PRO A 356 2.22 30.67 9.73
CA PRO A 356 2.41 31.82 10.62
C PRO A 356 2.81 33.10 9.87
N ASN A 357 2.36 34.24 10.36
CA ASN A 357 2.64 35.55 9.74
C ASN A 357 4.14 35.85 9.59
N SER A 358 4.98 35.31 10.48
CA SER A 358 6.44 35.46 10.44
C SER A 358 7.11 34.81 9.24
N LEU A 359 6.38 33.91 8.55
CA LEU A 359 6.86 33.18 7.39
C LEU A 359 6.20 33.65 6.08
N TYR A 360 5.28 34.63 6.14
CA TYR A 360 4.70 35.21 4.95
C TYR A 360 5.78 35.82 4.06
N ASP A 361 5.57 35.81 2.78
CA ASP A 361 6.45 36.36 1.75
C ASP A 361 7.87 35.76 1.70
N HIS A 362 8.05 34.54 2.27
CA HIS A 362 9.29 33.81 2.11
C HIS A 362 9.27 32.93 0.85
N ARG A 363 10.44 32.75 0.24
CA ARG A 363 10.71 31.76 -0.81
C ARG A 363 11.22 30.48 -0.17
N LEU A 364 10.78 29.32 -0.67
CA LEU A 364 11.29 28.01 -0.27
C LEU A 364 12.21 27.46 -1.37
N LEU A 365 13.51 27.57 -1.14
CA LEU A 365 14.54 27.13 -2.08
C LEU A 365 15.14 25.81 -1.64
N VAL A 366 15.12 24.82 -2.53
CA VAL A 366 15.59 23.47 -2.25
C VAL A 366 16.89 23.21 -2.99
N VAL A 367 17.96 22.87 -2.27
CA VAL A 367 19.28 22.57 -2.78
C VAL A 367 19.59 21.09 -2.58
N ASP A 368 19.90 20.38 -3.67
CA ASP A 368 20.50 19.05 -3.63
C ASP A 368 22.02 19.19 -3.49
N LEU A 369 22.53 18.94 -2.29
CA LEU A 369 23.94 19.09 -1.97
C LEU A 369 24.86 18.16 -2.77
N ASN A 370 24.40 17.00 -3.18
CA ASN A 370 25.20 16.10 -4.05
C ASN A 370 25.36 16.64 -5.44
N LYS A 371 24.28 17.18 -6.00
CA LYS A 371 24.29 17.82 -7.30
C LYS A 371 25.28 18.98 -7.32
N VAL A 372 25.26 19.81 -6.26
CA VAL A 372 26.24 20.89 -6.10
C VAL A 372 27.66 20.34 -6.04
N LEU A 373 27.93 19.34 -5.17
CA LEU A 373 29.27 18.77 -5.00
C LEU A 373 29.81 18.15 -6.30
N THR A 374 28.94 17.45 -7.06
CA THR A 374 29.29 16.81 -8.33
C THR A 374 29.60 17.85 -9.41
N GLN A 375 28.84 18.93 -9.49
CA GLN A 375 29.03 20.01 -10.49
C GLN A 375 30.28 20.82 -10.24
N VAL A 376 30.58 21.09 -8.95
CA VAL A 376 31.74 21.91 -8.56
C VAL A 376 33.05 21.14 -8.58
N GLY A 377 33.03 19.82 -8.47
CA GLY A 377 34.20 18.94 -8.67
C GLY A 377 35.24 18.95 -7.55
N SER A 378 35.30 19.94 -6.64
CA SER A 378 36.22 19.96 -5.51
C SER A 378 35.53 20.41 -4.21
N VAL A 379 36.02 19.90 -3.06
CA VAL A 379 35.47 20.21 -1.74
C VAL A 379 35.68 21.66 -1.35
N ASP A 380 36.81 22.27 -1.77
CA ASP A 380 37.11 23.64 -1.42
C ASP A 380 36.25 24.64 -2.19
N ILE A 381 35.99 24.41 -3.45
CA ILE A 381 35.06 25.22 -4.24
C ILE A 381 33.63 25.01 -3.73
N PHE A 382 33.27 23.77 -3.32
CA PHE A 382 31.98 23.48 -2.68
C PHE A 382 31.76 24.32 -1.41
N LYS A 383 32.77 24.44 -0.52
CA LYS A 383 32.70 25.27 0.67
C LYS A 383 32.47 26.75 0.32
N GLN A 384 33.23 27.28 -0.65
CA GLN A 384 33.07 28.66 -1.12
C GLN A 384 31.67 28.90 -1.72
N THR A 385 31.15 27.93 -2.46
CA THR A 385 29.81 28.00 -3.05
C THR A 385 28.74 28.00 -1.96
N LEU A 386 28.84 27.11 -0.97
CA LEU A 386 27.94 27.10 0.20
C LEU A 386 28.00 28.44 0.97
N GLN A 387 29.17 28.98 1.19
CA GLN A 387 29.32 30.25 1.87
C GLN A 387 28.60 31.38 1.11
N LYS A 388 28.80 31.46 -0.21
CA LYS A 388 28.10 32.44 -1.06
C LYS A 388 26.58 32.25 -1.01
N MET A 389 26.11 31.01 -1.04
CA MET A 389 24.66 30.71 -0.90
C MET A 389 24.13 31.24 0.44
N PHE A 390 24.82 30.99 1.55
CA PHE A 390 24.39 31.49 2.85
C PHE A 390 24.41 33.03 2.96
N GLU A 391 25.38 33.69 2.33
CA GLU A 391 25.42 35.12 2.20
C GLU A 391 24.21 35.66 1.40
N GLU A 392 23.87 35.04 0.26
CA GLU A 392 22.68 35.40 -0.54
C GLU A 392 21.37 35.21 0.25
N VAL A 393 21.22 34.10 1.02
CA VAL A 393 20.08 33.87 1.90
C VAL A 393 19.97 34.99 2.95
N ARG A 394 21.11 35.34 3.58
CA ARG A 394 21.16 36.41 4.57
C ARG A 394 20.77 37.76 3.99
N TYR A 395 21.32 38.13 2.83
CA TYR A 395 21.04 39.41 2.18
C TYR A 395 19.59 39.53 1.68
N SER A 396 19.00 38.42 1.25
CA SER A 396 17.60 38.42 0.80
C SER A 396 16.62 38.53 1.97
N GLY A 397 16.92 37.93 3.11
CA GLY A 397 16.14 38.00 4.36
C GLY A 397 14.77 37.28 4.34
N ASN A 398 14.33 36.78 3.17
CA ASN A 398 13.04 36.12 3.00
C ASN A 398 13.15 34.74 2.33
N ILE A 399 14.22 33.99 2.63
CA ILE A 399 14.45 32.67 2.08
C ILE A 399 14.43 31.63 3.20
N ILE A 400 13.71 30.54 2.99
CA ILE A 400 13.82 29.30 3.74
C ILE A 400 14.63 28.35 2.86
N LEU A 401 15.82 27.99 3.32
CA LEU A 401 16.74 27.12 2.59
C LEU A 401 16.51 25.67 2.99
N VAL A 402 16.23 24.81 2.03
CA VAL A 402 16.10 23.36 2.25
C VAL A 402 17.35 22.66 1.71
N LEU A 403 18.00 21.87 2.55
CA LEU A 403 19.16 21.06 2.21
C LEU A 403 18.72 19.59 2.13
N GLU A 404 18.53 19.07 0.90
CA GLU A 404 18.14 17.67 0.73
C GLU A 404 19.34 16.74 0.94
N GLU A 405 19.05 15.54 1.48
CA GLU A 405 20.00 14.47 1.80
C GLU A 405 21.28 14.98 2.49
N PHE A 406 21.08 15.88 3.49
CA PHE A 406 22.11 16.63 4.21
C PHE A 406 23.31 15.81 4.67
N THR A 407 23.11 14.56 5.09
CA THR A 407 24.19 13.72 5.63
C THR A 407 25.18 13.23 4.62
N GLN A 408 24.88 13.35 3.34
CA GLN A 408 25.80 12.91 2.29
C GLN A 408 27.07 13.77 2.23
N ILE A 409 26.96 15.05 2.55
CA ILE A 409 28.12 15.96 2.65
C ILE A 409 29.00 15.67 3.88
N LEU A 410 28.50 14.91 4.85
CA LEU A 410 29.28 14.50 6.01
C LEU A 410 30.10 13.23 5.76
N ASN A 411 29.94 12.60 4.59
CA ASN A 411 30.73 11.46 4.13
C ASN A 411 32.07 11.84 3.47
N ILE A 412 32.44 13.12 3.52
CA ILE A 412 33.72 13.64 3.00
C ILE A 412 34.85 13.32 4.00
N ARG A 413 36.10 13.48 3.58
CA ARG A 413 37.29 13.29 4.41
C ARG A 413 37.17 14.07 5.74
N GLU A 414 37.66 13.47 6.83
CA GLU A 414 37.42 13.99 8.18
C GLU A 414 37.84 15.46 8.38
N ASP A 415 38.96 15.88 7.79
CA ASP A 415 39.45 17.26 7.89
C ASP A 415 38.45 18.26 7.27
N SER A 416 37.91 17.95 6.10
CA SER A 416 36.92 18.79 5.41
C SER A 416 35.53 18.73 6.04
N LYS A 417 35.20 17.65 6.73
CA LYS A 417 33.94 17.45 7.42
C LYS A 417 33.73 18.47 8.56
N LEU A 418 34.78 18.68 9.39
CA LEU A 418 34.71 19.65 10.48
C LEU A 418 34.46 21.07 9.97
N GLU A 419 35.11 21.45 8.87
CA GLU A 419 34.96 22.80 8.30
C GLU A 419 33.54 23.01 7.74
N VAL A 420 32.98 22.04 7.04
CA VAL A 420 31.59 22.09 6.53
C VAL A 420 30.59 22.15 7.68
N VAL A 421 30.80 21.35 8.73
CA VAL A 421 29.96 21.40 9.95
C VAL A 421 30.00 22.78 10.59
N ASN A 422 31.19 23.37 10.78
CA ASN A 422 31.34 24.68 11.36
C ASN A 422 30.67 25.77 10.49
N LEU A 423 30.78 25.66 9.17
CA LEU A 423 30.16 26.59 8.24
C LEU A 423 28.63 26.57 8.38
N ILE A 424 28.03 25.38 8.45
CA ILE A 424 26.58 25.21 8.62
C ILE A 424 26.11 25.65 10.00
N THR A 425 26.82 25.24 11.05
CA THR A 425 26.50 25.67 12.44
C THR A 425 26.56 27.19 12.57
N ASN A 426 27.58 27.83 11.99
CA ASN A 426 27.67 29.26 11.95
C ASN A 426 26.53 29.93 11.17
N ALA A 427 26.13 29.35 10.05
CA ALA A 427 24.97 29.83 9.26
C ALA A 427 23.68 29.82 10.08
N ILE A 428 23.46 28.77 10.88
CA ILE A 428 22.27 28.63 11.73
C ILE A 428 22.36 29.58 12.92
N ASP A 429 23.43 29.51 13.70
CA ASP A 429 23.51 30.15 15.02
C ASP A 429 23.93 31.65 14.95
N ALA A 430 24.89 31.99 14.09
CA ALA A 430 25.39 33.35 13.98
C ALA A 430 24.66 34.21 12.95
N LEU A 431 24.27 33.59 11.79
CA LEU A 431 23.55 34.30 10.73
C LEU A 431 22.03 34.18 10.86
N ASN A 432 21.56 33.36 11.79
CA ASN A 432 20.11 33.09 12.06
C ASN A 432 19.30 32.75 10.79
N LEU A 433 19.88 31.92 9.91
CA LEU A 433 19.24 31.52 8.69
C LEU A 433 18.16 30.47 8.96
N LYS A 434 17.05 30.55 8.25
CA LYS A 434 15.99 29.52 8.28
C LYS A 434 16.38 28.34 7.40
N ILE A 435 16.81 27.24 8.01
CA ILE A 435 17.29 26.05 7.31
C ILE A 435 16.43 24.84 7.65
N ILE A 436 16.01 24.09 6.62
CA ILE A 436 15.40 22.77 6.75
C ILE A 436 16.37 21.76 6.16
N ALA A 437 16.84 20.80 6.92
CA ALA A 437 17.64 19.70 6.41
C ALA A 437 16.83 18.42 6.35
N THR A 438 17.04 17.57 5.32
CA THR A 438 16.40 16.26 5.25
C THR A 438 17.43 15.14 5.30
N THR A 439 17.11 14.05 6.01
CA THR A 439 17.93 12.84 6.02
C THR A 439 17.11 11.63 6.52
N ASN A 440 17.71 10.45 6.58
CA ASN A 440 17.09 9.27 7.16
C ASN A 440 17.57 9.03 8.62
N ASN A 441 16.84 8.17 9.35
CA ASN A 441 17.12 7.88 10.76
C ASN A 441 18.51 7.25 10.98
N ALA A 442 18.94 6.37 10.09
CA ALA A 442 20.23 5.68 10.17
C ALA A 442 21.40 6.67 9.98
N ASN A 443 21.32 7.51 8.94
CA ASN A 443 22.33 8.52 8.65
C ASN A 443 22.40 9.61 9.71
N TYR A 444 21.24 10.03 10.25
CA TYR A 444 21.22 10.96 11.38
C TYR A 444 21.96 10.39 12.59
N SER A 445 21.70 9.13 12.95
CA SER A 445 22.34 8.47 14.09
C SER A 445 23.85 8.29 13.88
N LYS A 446 24.27 8.00 12.64
CA LYS A 446 25.67 7.74 12.28
C LYS A 446 26.50 9.03 12.15
N TYR A 447 25.94 10.07 11.52
CA TYR A 447 26.73 11.24 11.10
C TYR A 447 26.41 12.52 11.87
N VAL A 448 25.18 12.74 12.32
CA VAL A 448 24.78 14.00 12.98
C VAL A 448 24.81 13.89 14.50
N LYS A 449 24.19 12.85 15.06
CA LYS A 449 24.07 12.66 16.51
C LYS A 449 25.41 12.62 17.27
N PRO A 450 26.50 12.06 16.73
CA PRO A 450 27.80 12.09 17.39
C PRO A 450 28.40 13.50 17.51
N ILE A 451 28.03 14.42 16.59
CA ILE A 451 28.50 15.81 16.57
C ILE A 451 27.51 16.65 17.38
N LYS A 452 27.76 16.78 18.69
CA LYS A 452 26.84 17.44 19.65
C LYS A 452 26.47 18.88 19.27
N THR A 453 27.40 19.66 18.75
CA THR A 453 27.18 21.03 18.27
C THR A 453 26.15 21.06 17.14
N LEU A 454 26.36 20.27 16.11
CA LEU A 454 25.46 20.19 14.96
C LEU A 454 24.07 19.64 15.35
N ALA A 455 24.04 18.62 16.20
CA ALA A 455 22.77 18.04 16.66
C ALA A 455 21.95 19.02 17.50
N ALA A 456 22.61 19.92 18.27
CA ALA A 456 21.96 20.94 19.09
C ALA A 456 21.39 22.11 18.27
N SER A 457 21.92 22.38 17.07
CA SER A 457 21.46 23.46 16.19
C SER A 457 20.17 23.14 15.43
N PHE A 458 19.72 21.86 15.45
CA PHE A 458 18.52 21.42 14.72
C PHE A 458 17.42 20.92 15.65
N ASP A 459 16.21 21.43 15.46
CA ASP A 459 15.00 20.78 15.97
C ASP A 459 14.63 19.59 15.05
N VAL A 460 14.31 18.44 15.66
CA VAL A 460 14.07 17.21 14.89
C VAL A 460 12.58 16.93 14.72
N VAL A 461 12.15 16.75 13.47
CA VAL A 461 10.81 16.31 13.08
C VAL A 461 10.89 14.93 12.42
N HIS A 462 10.27 13.95 13.04
CA HIS A 462 10.25 12.58 12.53
C HIS A 462 9.02 12.33 11.65
N LEU A 463 9.23 12.01 10.38
CA LEU A 463 8.20 11.50 9.48
C LEU A 463 8.15 9.98 9.61
N LYS A 464 7.06 9.50 10.19
CA LYS A 464 6.82 8.06 10.35
C LYS A 464 6.11 7.49 9.13
N GLU A 465 6.27 6.19 8.89
CA GLU A 465 5.48 5.48 7.91
C GLU A 465 3.97 5.65 8.19
N PRO A 466 3.15 5.96 7.17
CA PRO A 466 1.72 6.17 7.37
C PRO A 466 1.01 4.86 7.75
N ALA A 467 0.03 4.94 8.63
CA ALA A 467 -0.87 3.81 8.90
C ALA A 467 -1.67 3.43 7.64
N SER A 468 -2.14 2.18 7.55
CA SER A 468 -2.81 1.64 6.35
C SER A 468 -3.97 2.50 5.84
N ASN A 469 -4.77 3.10 6.72
CA ASN A 469 -5.86 4.01 6.35
C ASN A 469 -5.35 5.31 5.71
N VAL A 470 -4.23 5.86 6.19
CA VAL A 470 -3.59 7.06 5.63
C VAL A 470 -2.88 6.71 4.32
N ALA A 471 -2.22 5.55 4.26
CA ALA A 471 -1.60 5.06 3.03
C ALA A 471 -2.63 4.90 1.90
N LEU A 472 -3.82 4.37 2.20
CA LEU A 472 -4.92 4.29 1.23
C LEU A 472 -5.32 5.69 0.73
N GLN A 473 -5.42 6.68 1.62
CA GLN A 473 -5.73 8.06 1.23
C GLN A 473 -4.67 8.64 0.29
N ILE A 474 -3.39 8.37 0.56
CA ILE A 474 -2.30 8.84 -0.29
C ILE A 474 -2.34 8.16 -1.67
N LEU A 475 -2.62 6.84 -1.73
CA LEU A 475 -2.77 6.16 -3.01
C LEU A 475 -3.97 6.68 -3.81
N ILE A 476 -5.11 6.95 -3.17
CA ILE A 476 -6.27 7.57 -3.81
C ILE A 476 -5.92 8.95 -4.41
N ASP A 477 -5.10 9.72 -3.73
CA ASP A 477 -4.62 11.03 -4.20
C ASP A 477 -3.75 10.92 -5.46
N GLU A 478 -2.98 9.84 -5.61
CA GLU A 478 -2.16 9.57 -6.78
C GLU A 478 -2.93 8.98 -7.98
N VAL A 479 -4.10 8.36 -7.74
CA VAL A 479 -4.88 7.69 -8.79
C VAL A 479 -5.14 8.57 -10.01
N PRO A 480 -5.59 9.84 -9.91
CA PRO A 480 -5.87 10.65 -11.11
C PRO A 480 -4.64 10.83 -12.02
N ARG A 481 -3.45 10.95 -11.42
CA ARG A 481 -2.19 11.06 -12.17
C ARG A 481 -1.87 9.76 -12.90
N ILE A 482 -2.03 8.64 -12.21
CA ILE A 482 -1.73 7.30 -12.73
C ILE A 482 -2.74 6.90 -13.83
N GLU A 483 -4.03 7.13 -13.61
CA GLU A 483 -5.07 6.88 -14.61
C GLU A 483 -4.86 7.68 -15.89
N LYS A 484 -4.44 8.94 -15.77
CA LYS A 484 -4.09 9.78 -16.93
C LYS A 484 -2.91 9.22 -17.72
N LYS A 485 -1.90 8.67 -17.01
CA LYS A 485 -0.67 8.09 -17.59
C LYS A 485 -0.95 6.75 -18.30
N TYR A 486 -1.71 5.86 -17.66
CA TYR A 486 -1.91 4.50 -18.14
C TYR A 486 -3.26 4.28 -18.85
N LYS A 487 -4.21 5.21 -18.73
CA LYS A 487 -5.59 5.14 -19.28
C LYS A 487 -6.40 3.96 -18.78
N THR A 488 -6.14 3.51 -17.57
CA THR A 488 -6.83 2.42 -16.88
C THR A 488 -7.44 2.94 -15.61
N SER A 489 -8.74 2.72 -15.38
CA SER A 489 -9.44 3.15 -14.18
C SER A 489 -9.16 2.22 -13.01
N VAL A 490 -8.93 2.80 -11.81
CA VAL A 490 -8.54 2.03 -10.62
C VAL A 490 -9.72 1.81 -9.69
N ARG A 491 -9.99 0.55 -9.34
CA ARG A 491 -11.04 0.18 -8.38
C ARG A 491 -10.55 0.32 -6.92
N VAL A 492 -11.48 0.58 -6.02
CA VAL A 492 -11.18 0.75 -4.58
C VAL A 492 -10.61 -0.52 -3.96
N ASN A 493 -11.13 -1.69 -4.34
CA ASN A 493 -10.64 -2.98 -3.84
C ASN A 493 -9.20 -3.27 -4.25
N ALA A 494 -8.79 -2.90 -5.46
CA ALA A 494 -7.41 -3.00 -5.92
C ALA A 494 -6.46 -2.14 -5.04
N LEU A 495 -6.85 -0.91 -4.72
CA LEU A 495 -6.06 -0.04 -3.83
C LEU A 495 -5.92 -0.63 -2.42
N LYS A 496 -7.00 -1.17 -1.85
CA LYS A 496 -6.94 -1.84 -0.55
C LYS A 496 -6.01 -3.03 -0.56
N ARG A 497 -6.06 -3.81 -1.64
CA ARG A 497 -5.16 -4.95 -1.84
C ARG A 497 -3.71 -4.52 -1.87
N ILE A 498 -3.40 -3.45 -2.59
CA ILE A 498 -2.05 -2.87 -2.64
C ILE A 498 -1.59 -2.43 -1.23
N VAL A 499 -2.43 -1.71 -0.48
CA VAL A 499 -2.09 -1.26 0.88
C VAL A 499 -1.84 -2.43 1.84
N GLU A 500 -2.60 -3.51 1.70
CA GLU A 500 -2.46 -4.70 2.53
C GLU A 500 -1.16 -5.46 2.23
N PHE A 501 -0.80 -5.59 0.95
CA PHE A 501 0.27 -6.46 0.51
C PHE A 501 1.60 -5.74 0.26
N ALA A 502 1.63 -4.49 -0.19
CA ALA A 502 2.88 -3.78 -0.42
C ALA A 502 3.86 -3.81 0.78
N PRO A 503 3.41 -3.67 2.04
CA PRO A 503 4.30 -3.81 3.21
C PRO A 503 4.92 -5.19 3.38
N LYS A 504 4.26 -6.25 2.90
CA LYS A 504 4.69 -7.64 3.05
C LYS A 504 5.77 -8.05 2.03
N PHE A 505 5.86 -7.33 0.90
CA PHE A 505 6.80 -7.65 -0.18
C PHE A 505 8.11 -6.91 -0.10
N ASP A 506 8.01 -5.61 0.08
CA ASP A 506 9.16 -4.73 0.08
C ASP A 506 9.39 -4.26 1.50
N GLN A 507 10.36 -4.89 2.16
CA GLN A 507 10.73 -4.56 3.54
C GLN A 507 11.84 -3.49 3.58
N ASP A 508 12.39 -3.09 2.43
CA ASP A 508 13.45 -2.08 2.33
C ASP A 508 12.93 -0.67 2.27
N ARG A 509 11.80 -0.48 1.59
CA ARG A 509 11.16 0.80 1.43
C ARG A 509 9.93 0.88 2.33
N VAL A 510 9.49 2.09 2.61
CA VAL A 510 8.31 2.35 3.42
C VAL A 510 7.14 2.83 2.57
N MET A 511 5.92 2.67 3.10
CA MET A 511 4.76 3.32 2.50
C MET A 511 4.93 4.87 2.57
N PRO A 512 4.41 5.63 1.59
CA PRO A 512 3.54 5.19 0.48
C PRO A 512 4.28 4.77 -0.79
N ASP A 513 5.59 4.96 -0.91
CA ASP A 513 6.38 4.80 -2.13
C ASP A 513 6.22 3.41 -2.77
N LYS A 514 6.45 2.35 -1.98
CA LYS A 514 6.25 0.97 -2.45
C LYS A 514 4.81 0.67 -2.90
N GLY A 515 3.82 1.32 -2.31
CA GLY A 515 2.42 1.21 -2.71
C GLY A 515 2.13 1.93 -4.03
N ILE A 516 2.75 3.09 -4.26
CA ILE A 516 2.64 3.85 -5.52
C ILE A 516 3.29 3.07 -6.66
N ASP A 517 4.50 2.52 -6.44
CA ASP A 517 5.20 1.71 -7.44
C ASP A 517 4.38 0.47 -7.84
N LEU A 518 3.84 -0.26 -6.85
CA LEU A 518 3.00 -1.41 -7.13
C LEU A 518 1.72 -1.02 -7.88
N LEU A 519 1.12 0.13 -7.56
CA LEU A 519 -0.04 0.65 -8.27
C LEU A 519 0.30 1.00 -9.72
N GLU A 520 1.45 1.64 -9.98
CA GLU A 520 1.90 1.95 -11.34
C GLU A 520 2.15 0.68 -12.15
N GLU A 521 2.81 -0.31 -11.57
CA GLU A 521 3.08 -1.60 -12.21
C GLU A 521 1.80 -2.38 -12.51
N ALA A 522 0.86 -2.44 -11.56
CA ALA A 522 -0.43 -3.09 -11.76
C ALA A 522 -1.28 -2.38 -12.84
N CYS A 523 -1.25 -1.05 -12.90
CA CYS A 523 -1.90 -0.30 -13.98
C CYS A 523 -1.24 -0.54 -15.35
N LEU A 524 0.08 -0.70 -15.39
CA LEU A 524 0.80 -1.06 -16.60
C LEU A 524 0.44 -2.47 -17.07
N ALA A 525 0.37 -3.44 -16.17
CA ALA A 525 -0.07 -4.81 -16.46
C ALA A 525 -1.50 -4.83 -17.02
N ALA A 526 -2.44 -4.15 -16.36
CA ALA A 526 -3.82 -4.02 -16.82
C ALA A 526 -3.90 -3.41 -18.23
N LYS A 527 -3.11 -2.35 -18.50
CA LYS A 527 -3.03 -1.73 -19.83
C LYS A 527 -2.51 -2.71 -20.89
N ASN A 528 -1.45 -3.47 -20.58
CA ASN A 528 -0.88 -4.46 -21.52
C ASN A 528 -1.86 -5.58 -21.83
N GLN A 529 -2.73 -5.95 -20.88
CA GLN A 529 -3.81 -6.92 -21.06
C GLN A 529 -5.04 -6.31 -21.75
N GLY A 530 -5.05 -5.02 -22.06
CA GLY A 530 -6.20 -4.34 -22.67
C GLY A 530 -7.38 -4.15 -21.72
N LEU A 531 -7.18 -4.24 -20.41
CA LEU A 531 -8.23 -4.08 -19.40
C LEU A 531 -8.55 -2.60 -19.18
N ALA A 532 -9.84 -2.27 -19.16
CA ALA A 532 -10.30 -0.91 -18.86
C ALA A 532 -10.17 -0.54 -17.37
N PHE A 533 -10.10 -1.55 -16.50
CA PHE A 533 -10.10 -1.40 -15.05
C PHE A 533 -9.01 -2.22 -14.40
N LEU A 534 -8.35 -1.64 -13.40
CA LEU A 534 -7.49 -2.36 -12.47
C LEU A 534 -8.36 -2.94 -11.35
N ASP A 535 -8.36 -4.25 -11.20
CA ASP A 535 -9.02 -4.98 -10.12
C ASP A 535 -8.04 -5.79 -9.26
N VAL A 536 -8.58 -6.53 -8.30
CA VAL A 536 -7.78 -7.35 -7.37
C VAL A 536 -7.02 -8.46 -8.10
N ALA A 537 -7.63 -9.07 -9.11
CA ALA A 537 -7.02 -10.19 -9.83
C ALA A 537 -5.70 -9.76 -10.52
N THR A 538 -5.70 -8.62 -11.20
CA THR A 538 -4.49 -8.08 -11.85
C THR A 538 -3.42 -7.68 -10.82
N VAL A 539 -3.83 -7.13 -9.68
CA VAL A 539 -2.87 -6.84 -8.58
C VAL A 539 -2.25 -8.13 -8.07
N ASP A 540 -3.05 -9.17 -7.82
CA ASP A 540 -2.56 -10.46 -7.33
C ASP A 540 -1.65 -11.17 -8.35
N GLU A 541 -1.89 -11.00 -9.65
CA GLU A 541 -1.02 -11.49 -10.73
C GLU A 541 0.35 -10.81 -10.68
N VAL A 542 0.40 -9.48 -10.66
CA VAL A 542 1.65 -8.72 -10.55
C VAL A 542 2.43 -9.08 -9.29
N LEU A 543 1.71 -9.23 -8.18
CA LEU A 543 2.30 -9.67 -6.93
C LEU A 543 2.90 -11.09 -7.05
N SER A 544 2.19 -11.99 -7.70
CA SER A 544 2.63 -13.37 -7.92
C SER A 544 3.88 -13.44 -8.78
N ASP A 545 3.96 -12.63 -9.83
CA ASP A 545 5.13 -12.53 -10.71
C ASP A 545 6.37 -12.00 -9.96
N ARG A 546 6.20 -11.01 -9.10
CA ARG A 546 7.30 -10.46 -8.28
C ARG A 546 7.87 -11.47 -7.29
N VAL A 547 7.01 -12.29 -6.70
CA VAL A 547 7.39 -13.18 -5.60
C VAL A 547 7.75 -14.56 -6.09
N GLY A 548 7.32 -14.92 -7.27
CA GLY A 548 7.40 -16.28 -7.79
C GLY A 548 6.45 -17.26 -7.08
N VAL A 549 5.50 -16.75 -6.28
CA VAL A 549 4.53 -17.54 -5.52
C VAL A 549 3.14 -16.99 -5.79
N LYS A 550 2.15 -17.83 -6.01
CA LYS A 550 0.76 -17.39 -6.21
C LYS A 550 0.25 -16.66 -4.97
N VAL A 551 -0.11 -15.39 -5.16
CA VAL A 551 -0.67 -14.50 -4.14
C VAL A 551 -2.11 -14.19 -4.50
N GLY A 552 -3.04 -14.29 -3.57
CA GLY A 552 -4.43 -13.92 -3.84
C GLY A 552 -5.45 -14.73 -3.04
N ASN A 553 -6.71 -14.47 -3.29
CA ASN A 553 -7.79 -15.35 -2.85
C ASN A 553 -7.63 -16.69 -3.56
N LEU A 554 -7.95 -17.78 -2.85
CA LEU A 554 -7.89 -19.14 -3.36
C LEU A 554 -8.56 -19.18 -4.75
N SER A 555 -7.75 -19.28 -5.81
CA SER A 555 -8.26 -19.62 -7.13
C SER A 555 -8.80 -21.06 -7.11
N GLU A 556 -9.68 -21.40 -8.03
CA GLU A 556 -10.17 -22.78 -8.13
C GLU A 556 -9.01 -23.77 -8.26
N SER A 557 -7.97 -23.42 -9.02
CA SER A 557 -6.75 -24.24 -9.17
C SER A 557 -5.94 -24.35 -7.88
N GLU A 558 -5.83 -23.26 -7.10
CA GLU A 558 -5.13 -23.27 -5.80
C GLU A 558 -5.93 -24.02 -4.73
N SER A 559 -7.26 -23.87 -4.75
CA SER A 559 -8.16 -24.65 -3.88
C SER A 559 -8.01 -26.14 -4.14
N GLN A 560 -7.91 -26.56 -5.42
CA GLN A 560 -7.65 -27.94 -5.80
C GLN A 560 -6.25 -28.41 -5.36
N THR A 561 -5.22 -27.57 -5.55
CA THR A 561 -3.85 -27.87 -5.08
C THR A 561 -3.82 -28.06 -3.57
N LEU A 562 -4.46 -27.18 -2.80
CA LEU A 562 -4.54 -27.29 -1.35
C LEU A 562 -5.39 -28.50 -0.90
N MET A 563 -6.48 -28.82 -1.60
CA MET A 563 -7.26 -30.01 -1.32
C MET A 563 -6.43 -31.28 -1.54
N ASN A 564 -5.63 -31.30 -2.60
CA ASN A 564 -4.79 -32.43 -2.97
C ASN A 564 -3.38 -32.41 -2.37
N LEU A 565 -3.07 -31.45 -1.50
CA LEU A 565 -1.72 -31.24 -0.94
C LEU A 565 -1.17 -32.52 -0.29
N SER A 566 -1.99 -33.23 0.49
CA SER A 566 -1.60 -34.49 1.11
C SER A 566 -1.26 -35.55 0.06
N ILE A 567 -2.05 -35.67 -1.00
CA ILE A 567 -1.82 -36.64 -2.09
C ILE A 567 -0.51 -36.31 -2.82
N GLN A 568 -0.32 -35.06 -3.23
CA GLN A 568 0.90 -34.62 -3.92
C GLN A 568 2.16 -34.81 -3.07
N MET A 569 2.05 -34.60 -1.74
CA MET A 569 3.16 -34.87 -0.84
C MET A 569 3.50 -36.35 -0.76
N HIS A 570 2.49 -37.25 -0.79
CA HIS A 570 2.69 -38.69 -0.78
C HIS A 570 3.32 -39.23 -2.06
N GLU A 571 3.21 -38.54 -3.18
CA GLU A 571 3.92 -38.93 -4.42
C GLU A 571 5.45 -38.84 -4.27
N ARG A 572 5.93 -37.97 -3.37
CA ARG A 572 7.37 -37.74 -3.17
C ARG A 572 7.90 -38.25 -1.82
N VAL A 573 7.06 -38.30 -0.81
CA VAL A 573 7.43 -38.73 0.54
C VAL A 573 6.73 -40.04 0.86
N VAL A 574 7.52 -41.07 1.06
CA VAL A 574 7.03 -42.42 1.40
C VAL A 574 6.81 -42.51 2.90
N GLY A 575 5.72 -43.11 3.30
CA GLY A 575 5.32 -43.24 4.68
C GLY A 575 4.89 -41.90 5.33
N GLN A 576 5.03 -41.82 6.67
CA GLN A 576 4.80 -40.58 7.45
C GLN A 576 3.40 -39.95 7.26
N GLN A 577 2.35 -40.78 7.07
CA GLN A 577 0.99 -40.32 6.78
C GLN A 577 0.48 -39.26 7.76
N GLU A 578 0.67 -39.53 9.08
CA GLU A 578 0.21 -38.61 10.12
C GLU A 578 0.93 -37.25 10.05
N ALA A 579 2.20 -37.25 9.66
CA ALA A 579 2.96 -36.00 9.49
C ALA A 579 2.45 -35.18 8.31
N ILE A 580 2.26 -35.82 7.17
CA ILE A 580 1.78 -35.16 5.94
C ILE A 580 0.36 -34.61 6.12
N ASP A 581 -0.55 -35.39 6.71
CA ASP A 581 -1.93 -34.97 6.95
C ASP A 581 -2.00 -33.84 7.97
N ALA A 582 -1.14 -33.85 8.99
CA ALA A 582 -1.04 -32.80 9.97
C ALA A 582 -0.57 -31.48 9.35
N VAL A 583 0.46 -31.51 8.50
CA VAL A 583 0.98 -30.35 7.77
C VAL A 583 -0.09 -29.80 6.81
N ALA A 584 -0.67 -30.66 5.99
CA ALA A 584 -1.72 -30.30 5.03
C ALA A 584 -2.93 -29.64 5.73
N SER A 585 -3.39 -30.18 6.85
CA SER A 585 -4.51 -29.66 7.63
C SER A 585 -4.20 -28.29 8.25
N ALA A 586 -2.99 -28.07 8.74
CA ALA A 586 -2.59 -26.79 9.33
C ALA A 586 -2.51 -25.69 8.26
N ILE A 587 -1.97 -25.99 7.08
CA ILE A 587 -1.89 -25.06 5.96
C ILE A 587 -3.28 -24.72 5.42
N LYS A 588 -4.16 -25.70 5.27
CA LYS A 588 -5.58 -25.49 4.89
C LYS A 588 -6.28 -24.53 5.84
N ARG A 589 -6.12 -24.69 7.16
CA ARG A 589 -6.71 -23.80 8.17
C ARG A 589 -6.16 -22.37 8.08
N SER A 590 -4.86 -22.24 7.90
CA SER A 590 -4.22 -20.92 7.78
C SER A 590 -4.72 -20.17 6.54
N ARG A 591 -4.81 -20.86 5.39
CA ARG A 591 -5.25 -20.26 4.12
C ARG A 591 -6.75 -20.00 4.02
N SER A 592 -7.56 -20.68 4.81
CA SER A 592 -9.01 -20.42 4.88
C SER A 592 -9.38 -19.11 5.60
N GLY A 593 -8.39 -18.35 6.10
CA GLY A 593 -8.64 -17.09 6.81
C GLY A 593 -9.18 -17.25 8.24
N LEU A 594 -9.29 -18.50 8.72
CA LEU A 594 -9.75 -18.78 10.09
C LEU A 594 -8.68 -18.44 11.16
N SER A 595 -7.42 -18.33 10.75
CA SER A 595 -6.30 -17.92 11.60
C SER A 595 -6.02 -16.43 11.41
N ALA A 596 -6.77 -15.58 12.09
CA ALA A 596 -6.48 -14.14 12.14
C ALA A 596 -5.37 -13.89 13.17
N GLY A 597 -4.11 -13.84 12.74
CA GLY A 597 -3.00 -13.59 13.67
C GLY A 597 -1.78 -12.96 13.02
N LYS A 598 -0.98 -12.28 13.84
CA LYS A 598 0.35 -11.77 13.50
C LYS A 598 1.41 -12.88 13.61
N LYS A 599 1.07 -14.11 13.25
CA LYS A 599 1.94 -15.29 13.36
C LYS A 599 2.38 -15.78 11.99
N PRO A 600 3.44 -16.59 11.89
CA PRO A 600 3.76 -17.34 10.68
C PRO A 600 2.56 -18.15 10.14
N ILE A 601 2.56 -18.48 8.84
CA ILE A 601 1.49 -19.28 8.19
C ILE A 601 1.26 -20.59 8.94
N ALA A 602 2.34 -21.28 9.28
CA ALA A 602 2.33 -22.47 10.10
C ALA A 602 3.69 -22.69 10.76
N SER A 603 3.70 -23.35 11.91
CA SER A 603 4.90 -23.66 12.67
C SER A 603 4.86 -25.11 13.15
N PHE A 604 5.90 -25.89 12.83
CA PHE A 604 5.99 -27.31 13.14
C PHE A 604 7.29 -27.67 13.84
N LEU A 605 7.21 -28.54 14.82
CA LEU A 605 8.38 -29.24 15.35
C LEU A 605 8.31 -30.73 14.96
N PHE A 606 9.23 -31.17 14.08
CA PHE A 606 9.39 -32.54 13.63
C PHE A 606 10.40 -33.23 14.49
N TYR A 607 10.03 -34.28 15.16
CA TYR A 607 10.95 -35.05 16.00
C TYR A 607 10.91 -36.54 15.72
N GLY A 608 12.00 -37.24 15.91
CA GLY A 608 12.11 -38.65 15.62
C GLY A 608 13.47 -39.07 15.10
N PRO A 609 13.64 -40.36 14.70
CA PRO A 609 14.91 -40.91 14.24
C PRO A 609 15.52 -40.13 13.06
N THR A 610 16.83 -40.30 12.88
CA THR A 610 17.52 -39.73 11.74
C THR A 610 17.16 -40.47 10.45
N GLY A 611 17.17 -39.81 9.28
CA GLY A 611 16.98 -40.50 7.99
C GLY A 611 15.56 -40.98 7.70
N VAL A 612 14.54 -40.54 8.46
CA VAL A 612 13.13 -40.94 8.27
C VAL A 612 12.32 -39.98 7.39
N GLY A 613 12.96 -38.93 6.82
CA GLY A 613 12.31 -38.01 5.87
C GLY A 613 11.88 -36.66 6.41
N LYS A 614 12.29 -36.24 7.64
CA LYS A 614 11.92 -34.92 8.21
C LYS A 614 12.24 -33.74 7.28
N THR A 615 13.50 -33.71 6.80
CA THR A 615 13.96 -32.65 5.88
C THR A 615 13.33 -32.80 4.49
N GLU A 616 12.98 -33.99 4.05
CA GLU A 616 12.35 -34.23 2.75
C GLU A 616 10.90 -33.75 2.72
N VAL A 617 10.15 -33.94 3.82
CA VAL A 617 8.82 -33.32 3.99
C VAL A 617 8.88 -31.81 3.87
N ALA A 618 9.87 -31.17 4.50
CA ALA A 618 10.05 -29.72 4.42
C ALA A 618 10.38 -29.26 2.99
N ARG A 619 11.26 -29.98 2.27
CA ARG A 619 11.66 -29.70 0.89
C ARG A 619 10.47 -29.87 -0.07
N THR A 620 9.75 -30.98 0.06
CA THR A 620 8.56 -31.28 -0.75
C THR A 620 7.48 -30.24 -0.53
N LEU A 621 7.27 -29.80 0.71
CA LEU A 621 6.34 -28.72 1.04
C LEU A 621 6.75 -27.40 0.41
N ALA A 622 8.03 -27.05 0.44
CA ALA A 622 8.54 -25.82 -0.19
C ALA A 622 8.26 -25.83 -1.71
N ASP A 623 8.51 -26.95 -2.36
CA ASP A 623 8.28 -27.09 -3.80
C ASP A 623 6.79 -27.05 -4.18
N ILE A 624 5.93 -27.76 -3.49
CA ILE A 624 4.49 -27.80 -3.81
C ILE A 624 3.79 -26.48 -3.44
N TYR A 625 4.14 -25.90 -2.26
CA TYR A 625 3.42 -24.74 -1.73
C TYR A 625 3.96 -23.41 -2.27
N TYR A 626 5.28 -23.25 -2.36
CA TYR A 626 5.93 -22.06 -2.86
C TYR A 626 6.39 -22.18 -4.32
N GLY A 627 6.30 -23.37 -4.93
CA GLY A 627 6.64 -23.59 -6.33
C GLY A 627 8.12 -23.83 -6.60
N SER A 628 8.99 -23.84 -5.56
CA SER A 628 10.42 -24.12 -5.71
C SER A 628 11.07 -24.53 -4.40
N GLU A 629 11.92 -25.57 -4.45
CA GLU A 629 12.78 -25.95 -3.31
C GLU A 629 13.76 -24.85 -2.92
N ASN A 630 14.13 -23.94 -3.85
CA ASN A 630 15.04 -22.83 -3.59
C ASN A 630 14.45 -21.73 -2.67
N LEU A 631 13.15 -21.77 -2.45
CA LEU A 631 12.48 -20.90 -1.49
C LEU A 631 12.52 -21.45 -0.06
N MET A 632 13.32 -22.48 0.19
CA MET A 632 13.65 -22.98 1.52
C MET A 632 14.92 -22.33 2.05
N ILE A 633 14.79 -21.63 3.19
CA ILE A 633 15.91 -21.08 3.97
C ILE A 633 16.30 -22.12 5.02
N ARG A 634 17.46 -22.72 4.89
CA ARG A 634 17.93 -23.76 5.82
C ARG A 634 19.02 -23.23 6.74
N LEU A 635 18.86 -23.45 8.03
CA LEU A 635 19.87 -23.22 9.07
C LEU A 635 20.13 -24.52 9.82
N ASP A 636 21.38 -24.91 9.91
CA ASP A 636 21.83 -26.00 10.76
C ASP A 636 22.18 -25.45 12.15
N MET A 637 21.42 -25.81 13.14
CA MET A 637 21.58 -25.30 14.50
C MET A 637 22.84 -25.75 15.20
N SER A 638 23.54 -26.76 14.66
CA SER A 638 24.85 -27.16 15.15
C SER A 638 25.91 -26.05 14.95
N GLU A 639 25.71 -25.13 14.00
CA GLU A 639 26.58 -23.98 13.79
C GLU A 639 26.31 -22.82 14.78
N TYR A 640 25.19 -22.87 15.51
CA TYR A 640 24.70 -21.78 16.39
C TYR A 640 24.67 -22.19 17.86
N GLN A 641 25.63 -22.97 18.30
CA GLN A 641 25.77 -23.41 19.71
C GLN A 641 26.32 -22.31 20.62
N GLU A 642 27.16 -21.42 20.07
CA GLU A 642 27.78 -20.34 20.82
C GLU A 642 26.96 -19.04 20.71
N GLU A 643 27.01 -18.24 21.77
CA GLU A 643 26.27 -16.95 21.81
C GLU A 643 26.72 -15.95 20.73
N LEU A 644 28.02 -15.94 20.41
CA LEU A 644 28.56 -15.06 19.37
C LEU A 644 27.96 -15.31 17.97
N ASN A 645 27.56 -16.55 17.72
CA ASN A 645 26.97 -16.96 16.45
C ASN A 645 25.53 -16.41 16.25
N LEU A 646 24.88 -15.90 17.31
CA LEU A 646 23.58 -15.27 17.23
C LEU A 646 23.60 -14.04 16.31
N ASN A 647 24.70 -13.30 16.32
CA ASN A 647 24.93 -12.15 15.44
C ASN A 647 24.92 -12.54 13.96
N ARG A 648 25.28 -13.78 13.64
CA ARG A 648 25.19 -14.30 12.24
C ARG A 648 23.76 -14.53 11.79
N ILE A 649 22.81 -14.74 12.72
CA ILE A 649 21.37 -14.92 12.41
C ILE A 649 20.72 -13.58 12.15
N ILE A 650 20.92 -12.58 13.06
CA ILE A 650 20.21 -11.29 13.04
C ILE A 650 21.02 -10.13 12.45
N GLY A 651 22.34 -10.32 12.26
CA GLY A 651 23.27 -9.25 11.88
C GLY A 651 23.80 -8.46 13.08
N TYR A 652 24.88 -7.72 12.82
CA TYR A 652 25.54 -6.89 13.81
C TYR A 652 26.26 -5.72 13.15
N THR A 653 26.60 -4.70 13.94
CA THR A 653 27.41 -3.59 13.49
C THR A 653 28.87 -3.82 13.92
N ASP A 654 29.81 -3.75 12.98
CA ASP A 654 31.24 -3.90 13.25
C ASP A 654 31.81 -2.68 14.00
N ASP A 655 33.06 -2.79 14.46
CA ASP A 655 33.76 -1.73 15.19
C ASP A 655 33.95 -0.44 14.33
N LYS A 656 33.85 -0.55 13.02
CA LYS A 656 33.91 0.55 12.06
C LYS A 656 32.55 1.20 11.80
N GLY A 657 31.47 0.70 12.43
CA GLY A 657 30.12 1.19 12.24
C GLY A 657 29.44 0.68 10.96
N ASN A 658 29.97 -0.35 10.28
CA ASN A 658 29.34 -0.97 9.13
C ASN A 658 28.43 -2.10 9.61
N PHE A 659 27.21 -2.15 9.05
CA PHE A 659 26.30 -3.24 9.32
C PHE A 659 26.63 -4.47 8.48
N ILE A 660 26.76 -5.61 9.15
CA ILE A 660 26.88 -6.93 8.54
C ILE A 660 25.53 -7.61 8.73
N GLY A 661 24.84 -7.88 7.62
CA GLY A 661 23.51 -8.48 7.63
C GLY A 661 23.48 -9.89 8.19
N GLY A 662 22.43 -10.23 8.94
CA GLY A 662 22.22 -11.60 9.44
C GLY A 662 21.68 -12.52 8.36
N TYR A 663 22.16 -13.75 8.33
CA TYR A 663 21.75 -14.71 7.31
C TYR A 663 20.23 -14.91 7.24
N LEU A 664 19.58 -15.13 8.40
CA LEU A 664 18.13 -15.35 8.46
C LEU A 664 17.36 -14.08 8.13
N THR A 665 17.72 -12.97 8.77
CA THR A 665 16.99 -11.72 8.63
C THR A 665 17.07 -11.17 7.20
N GLU A 666 18.25 -11.22 6.56
CA GLU A 666 18.43 -10.82 5.18
C GLU A 666 17.76 -11.80 4.19
N ALA A 667 17.80 -13.10 4.45
CA ALA A 667 17.13 -14.09 3.60
C ALA A 667 15.60 -13.91 3.61
N VAL A 668 14.99 -13.68 4.77
CA VAL A 668 13.53 -13.46 4.89
C VAL A 668 13.16 -12.07 4.33
N ARG A 669 14.00 -11.06 4.52
CA ARG A 669 13.79 -9.72 3.95
C ARG A 669 13.73 -9.75 2.42
N THR A 670 14.62 -10.52 1.79
CA THR A 670 14.67 -10.65 0.32
C THR A 670 13.64 -11.65 -0.22
N ARG A 671 13.27 -12.66 0.58
CA ARG A 671 12.33 -13.72 0.22
C ARG A 671 11.29 -13.90 1.33
N PRO A 672 10.32 -12.97 1.47
CA PRO A 672 9.35 -13.00 2.57
C PRO A 672 8.38 -14.19 2.50
N PHE A 673 8.22 -14.79 1.33
CA PHE A 673 7.42 -16.01 1.11
C PHE A 673 8.38 -17.20 0.99
N SER A 674 8.72 -17.81 2.11
CA SER A 674 9.70 -18.89 2.16
C SER A 674 9.39 -19.89 3.26
N LEU A 675 9.94 -21.10 3.10
CA LEU A 675 9.96 -22.09 4.17
C LEU A 675 11.27 -21.97 4.93
N ILE A 676 11.19 -21.81 6.23
CA ILE A 676 12.37 -21.77 7.14
C ILE A 676 12.51 -23.14 7.79
N LEU A 677 13.64 -23.78 7.53
CA LEU A 677 14.00 -25.05 8.15
C LEU A 677 15.15 -24.86 9.13
N LEU A 678 14.87 -25.10 10.41
CA LEU A 678 15.89 -25.13 11.47
C LEU A 678 16.19 -26.58 11.81
N ASP A 679 17.35 -27.03 11.36
CA ASP A 679 17.76 -28.44 11.53
C ASP A 679 18.48 -28.63 12.87
N GLU A 680 18.20 -29.73 13.59
CA GLU A 680 18.79 -30.11 14.88
C GLU A 680 18.65 -29.03 15.98
N ILE A 681 17.42 -28.56 16.19
CA ILE A 681 17.11 -27.40 17.09
C ILE A 681 17.58 -27.63 18.55
N GLU A 682 17.71 -28.87 18.99
CA GLU A 682 18.23 -29.23 20.30
C GLU A 682 19.69 -28.83 20.52
N LYS A 683 20.45 -28.55 19.44
CA LYS A 683 21.84 -28.10 19.53
C LYS A 683 21.98 -26.58 19.63
N ALA A 684 20.90 -25.84 19.36
CA ALA A 684 20.92 -24.40 19.39
C ALA A 684 21.19 -23.83 20.79
N ASN A 685 21.85 -22.67 20.84
CA ASN A 685 21.95 -21.88 22.06
C ASN A 685 20.58 -21.46 22.57
N LYS A 686 20.38 -21.37 23.88
CA LYS A 686 19.11 -20.93 24.48
C LYS A 686 18.63 -19.56 23.99
N LYS A 687 19.55 -18.62 23.70
CA LYS A 687 19.22 -17.31 23.16
C LYS A 687 18.66 -17.36 21.74
N VAL A 688 19.07 -18.35 20.94
CA VAL A 688 18.48 -18.62 19.63
C VAL A 688 17.03 -19.07 19.78
N LEU A 689 16.75 -19.95 20.74
CA LEU A 689 15.38 -20.38 21.05
C LEU A 689 14.50 -19.19 21.48
N ASP A 690 15.04 -18.26 22.29
CA ASP A 690 14.34 -17.06 22.74
C ASP A 690 14.03 -16.11 21.57
N LEU A 691 14.89 -15.99 20.53
CA LEU A 691 14.59 -15.26 19.31
C LEU A 691 13.41 -15.87 18.55
N PHE A 692 13.41 -17.19 18.42
CA PHE A 692 12.33 -17.87 17.70
C PHE A 692 11.01 -17.86 18.49
N LEU A 693 11.03 -17.75 19.82
CA LEU A 693 9.80 -17.46 20.58
C LEU A 693 9.13 -16.18 20.10
N GLN A 694 9.91 -15.11 19.90
CA GLN A 694 9.36 -13.85 19.39
C GLN A 694 8.78 -14.02 17.98
N VAL A 695 9.48 -14.73 17.09
CA VAL A 695 9.00 -15.00 15.73
C VAL A 695 7.69 -15.79 15.74
N LEU A 696 7.59 -16.84 16.56
CA LEU A 696 6.41 -17.69 16.64
C LEU A 696 5.20 -16.98 17.26
N ASP A 697 5.42 -15.97 18.12
CA ASP A 697 4.35 -15.22 18.78
C ASP A 697 3.89 -14.00 18.00
N GLU A 698 4.86 -13.17 17.61
CA GLU A 698 4.60 -11.87 17.01
C GLU A 698 4.74 -11.87 15.49
N GLY A 699 5.26 -12.97 14.89
CA GLY A 699 5.54 -13.07 13.47
C GLY A 699 6.59 -12.05 12.98
N THR A 700 7.40 -11.50 13.89
CA THR A 700 8.37 -10.46 13.52
C THR A 700 9.65 -10.59 14.37
N LEU A 701 10.77 -10.17 13.78
CA LEU A 701 12.06 -10.15 14.46
C LEU A 701 12.78 -8.83 14.15
N LYS A 702 13.51 -8.26 15.11
CA LYS A 702 14.38 -7.11 14.86
C LYS A 702 15.76 -7.58 14.48
N ASP A 703 16.31 -7.03 13.42
CA ASP A 703 17.70 -7.24 13.03
C ASP A 703 18.68 -6.43 13.89
N GLY A 704 19.98 -6.58 13.66
CA GLY A 704 21.04 -5.87 14.38
C GLY A 704 21.05 -4.35 14.17
N MET A 705 20.32 -3.83 13.19
CA MET A 705 20.05 -2.39 12.99
C MET A 705 18.76 -1.91 13.66
N GLY A 706 17.98 -2.82 14.26
CA GLY A 706 16.67 -2.52 14.82
C GLY A 706 15.54 -2.46 13.79
N ARG A 707 15.78 -2.87 12.53
CA ARG A 707 14.73 -2.98 11.49
C ARG A 707 13.85 -4.16 11.84
N LYS A 708 12.54 -3.99 11.67
CA LYS A 708 11.55 -5.02 11.91
C LYS A 708 11.37 -5.87 10.66
N ILE A 709 11.72 -7.16 10.74
CA ILE A 709 11.56 -8.13 9.66
C ILE A 709 10.28 -8.93 9.88
N ASP A 710 9.47 -9.08 8.84
CA ASP A 710 8.16 -9.74 8.89
C ASP A 710 8.27 -11.23 8.46
N PHE A 711 7.85 -12.12 9.34
CA PHE A 711 7.81 -13.58 9.16
C PHE A 711 6.39 -14.11 8.95
N THR A 712 5.37 -13.25 8.86
CA THR A 712 3.97 -13.69 8.80
C THR A 712 3.60 -14.49 7.55
N ASN A 713 4.43 -14.42 6.50
CA ASN A 713 4.23 -15.15 5.26
C ASN A 713 5.15 -16.38 5.13
N THR A 714 5.84 -16.77 6.23
CA THR A 714 6.74 -17.94 6.23
C THR A 714 6.07 -19.15 6.86
N ILE A 715 6.52 -20.33 6.46
CA ILE A 715 6.28 -21.60 7.17
C ILE A 715 7.55 -21.96 7.91
N ILE A 716 7.45 -22.23 9.20
CA ILE A 716 8.61 -22.56 10.04
C ILE A 716 8.55 -24.03 10.40
N ILE A 717 9.61 -24.77 10.05
CA ILE A 717 9.79 -26.17 10.42
C ILE A 717 11.08 -26.28 11.21
N MET A 718 10.98 -26.83 12.41
CA MET A 718 12.15 -27.18 13.23
C MET A 718 12.26 -28.70 13.30
N THR A 719 13.47 -29.22 13.14
CA THR A 719 13.70 -30.67 13.29
C THR A 719 14.47 -31.00 14.57
N SER A 720 14.19 -32.12 15.16
CA SER A 720 14.88 -32.61 16.33
C SER A 720 15.08 -34.14 16.29
N ASN A 721 16.19 -34.58 16.82
CA ASN A 721 16.50 -35.99 16.98
C ASN A 721 16.24 -36.49 18.42
N ILE A 722 15.65 -35.65 19.27
CA ILE A 722 15.28 -36.02 20.64
C ILE A 722 14.32 -37.20 20.63
N GLY A 723 14.58 -38.19 21.49
CA GLY A 723 13.74 -39.38 21.61
C GLY A 723 13.96 -40.45 20.53
N SER A 724 14.89 -40.24 19.57
CA SER A 724 15.13 -41.20 18.46
C SER A 724 15.26 -42.65 18.88
N ASN A 725 16.13 -42.94 19.88
CA ASN A 725 16.34 -44.30 20.38
C ASN A 725 15.10 -44.85 21.09
N LEU A 726 14.36 -44.02 21.80
CA LEU A 726 13.14 -44.42 22.49
C LEU A 726 12.04 -44.75 21.50
N ILE A 727 11.84 -43.91 20.45
CA ILE A 727 10.89 -44.16 19.39
C ILE A 727 11.20 -45.46 18.64
N ALA A 728 12.47 -45.66 18.24
CA ALA A 728 12.89 -46.87 17.53
C ALA A 728 12.64 -48.12 18.36
N ASN A 729 13.00 -48.11 19.62
CA ASN A 729 12.87 -49.27 20.50
C ASN A 729 11.41 -49.61 20.84
N GLU A 730 10.58 -48.62 21.16
CA GLU A 730 9.20 -48.84 21.56
C GLU A 730 8.29 -49.21 20.38
N ILE A 731 8.51 -48.66 19.19
CA ILE A 731 7.80 -49.10 17.97
C ILE A 731 8.22 -50.51 17.55
N LEU A 732 9.51 -50.87 17.65
CA LEU A 732 9.98 -52.24 17.39
C LEU A 732 9.38 -53.25 18.38
N LYS A 733 9.04 -52.84 19.61
CA LYS A 733 8.30 -53.66 20.58
C LYS A 733 6.81 -53.80 20.30
N GLY A 734 6.30 -53.11 19.24
CA GLY A 734 4.90 -53.17 18.88
C GLY A 734 3.98 -52.23 19.64
N GLN A 735 4.51 -51.22 20.35
CA GLN A 735 3.66 -50.22 21.02
C GLN A 735 2.98 -49.33 19.99
N LYS A 736 1.76 -48.87 20.36
CA LYS A 736 0.97 -47.98 19.48
C LYS A 736 1.58 -46.57 19.40
N TYR A 737 1.51 -45.96 18.22
CA TYR A 737 2.01 -44.61 17.93
C TYR A 737 1.69 -43.61 19.04
N HIS A 738 0.44 -43.54 19.50
CA HIS A 738 -0.01 -42.55 20.46
C HIS A 738 0.58 -42.76 21.89
N GLU A 739 0.94 -43.97 22.23
CA GLU A 739 1.58 -44.28 23.51
C GLU A 739 3.06 -43.85 23.50
N VAL A 740 3.74 -44.12 22.40
CA VAL A 740 5.12 -43.69 22.18
C VAL A 740 5.20 -42.16 22.09
N GLU A 741 4.25 -41.51 21.43
CA GLU A 741 4.17 -40.05 21.33
C GLU A 741 4.10 -39.40 22.71
N LYS A 742 3.29 -39.92 23.63
CA LYS A 742 3.22 -39.43 25.03
C LYS A 742 4.52 -39.55 25.77
N LEU A 743 5.20 -40.72 25.65
CA LEU A 743 6.49 -40.96 26.29
C LEU A 743 7.58 -40.02 25.79
N VAL A 744 7.61 -39.75 24.47
CA VAL A 744 8.59 -38.84 23.90
C VAL A 744 8.24 -37.39 24.21
N GLY A 745 6.96 -37.08 24.34
CA GLY A 745 6.48 -35.78 24.77
C GLY A 745 7.06 -35.31 26.08
N SER A 746 7.16 -36.22 27.07
CA SER A 746 7.81 -35.93 28.35
C SER A 746 9.30 -35.61 28.16
N LYS A 747 9.99 -36.33 27.28
CA LYS A 747 11.41 -36.09 26.98
C LYS A 747 11.68 -34.79 26.22
N LEU A 748 10.75 -34.37 25.39
CA LEU A 748 10.79 -33.03 24.76
C LEU A 748 10.66 -31.93 25.81
N GLN A 749 9.77 -32.09 26.80
CA GLN A 749 9.59 -31.15 27.91
C GLN A 749 10.80 -31.04 28.84
N GLU A 750 11.62 -32.10 28.96
CA GLU A 750 12.90 -32.03 29.64
C GLU A 750 13.96 -31.22 28.91
N SER A 751 13.90 -31.23 27.56
CA SER A 751 14.89 -30.58 26.69
C SER A 751 14.52 -29.15 26.31
N PHE A 752 13.22 -28.85 26.19
CA PHE A 752 12.71 -27.54 25.80
C PHE A 752 11.76 -27.01 26.86
N ARG A 753 11.72 -25.67 27.03
CA ARG A 753 10.72 -25.02 27.87
C ARG A 753 9.31 -25.30 27.33
N ILE A 754 8.37 -25.59 28.23
CA ILE A 754 6.96 -25.85 27.87
C ILE A 754 6.37 -24.68 27.08
N GLU A 755 6.76 -23.44 27.42
CA GLU A 755 6.36 -22.23 26.71
C GLU A 755 6.75 -22.28 25.23
N PHE A 756 7.96 -22.75 24.91
CA PHE A 756 8.45 -22.89 23.53
C PHE A 756 7.64 -23.93 22.75
N LEU A 757 7.41 -25.10 23.36
CA LEU A 757 6.65 -26.19 22.73
C LEU A 757 5.19 -25.78 22.43
N ASN A 758 4.58 -24.99 23.31
CA ASN A 758 3.20 -24.51 23.15
C ASN A 758 3.01 -23.45 22.05
N ARG A 759 4.09 -22.92 21.45
CA ARG A 759 4.03 -21.96 20.36
C ARG A 759 3.89 -22.59 18.98
N PHE A 760 4.19 -23.87 18.86
CA PHE A 760 4.01 -24.60 17.62
C PHE A 760 2.54 -24.93 17.36
N ASP A 761 2.13 -24.85 16.11
CA ASP A 761 0.81 -25.29 15.68
C ASP A 761 0.65 -26.79 15.86
N LYS A 762 1.75 -27.53 15.64
CA LYS A 762 1.79 -28.97 15.89
C LYS A 762 3.21 -29.50 16.17
N LEU A 763 3.29 -30.41 17.11
CA LEU A 763 4.46 -31.29 17.36
C LEU A 763 4.18 -32.59 16.61
N ILE A 764 5.10 -33.01 15.75
CA ILE A 764 4.87 -34.14 14.83
C ILE A 764 5.98 -35.17 15.01
N MET A 765 5.58 -36.39 15.42
CA MET A 765 6.49 -37.53 15.59
C MET A 765 6.66 -38.28 14.28
N PHE A 766 7.90 -38.47 13.85
CA PHE A 766 8.25 -39.28 12.69
C PHE A 766 8.53 -40.68 13.11
N LYS A 767 7.97 -41.67 12.40
CA LYS A 767 8.15 -43.08 12.63
C LYS A 767 9.41 -43.61 11.98
N PRO A 768 10.04 -44.68 12.51
CA PRO A 768 11.03 -45.47 11.79
C PRO A 768 10.39 -46.01 10.48
N LEU A 769 11.20 -46.10 9.44
CA LEU A 769 10.74 -46.64 8.16
C LEU A 769 10.70 -48.18 8.20
N SER A 770 9.66 -48.79 7.66
CA SER A 770 9.54 -50.22 7.42
C SER A 770 10.37 -50.67 6.20
N LYS A 771 10.66 -51.96 6.08
CA LYS A 771 11.36 -52.52 4.93
C LYS A 771 10.63 -52.20 3.60
N ILE A 772 9.31 -52.28 3.59
CA ILE A 772 8.47 -51.97 2.42
C ILE A 772 8.60 -50.49 2.02
N GLU A 773 8.58 -49.57 3.00
CA GLU A 773 8.73 -48.12 2.73
C GLU A 773 10.13 -47.80 2.18
N ILE A 774 11.18 -48.53 2.65
CA ILE A 774 12.54 -48.36 2.12
C ILE A 774 12.63 -48.84 0.66
N GLU A 775 12.00 -49.94 0.29
CA GLU A 775 11.94 -50.40 -1.09
C GLU A 775 11.21 -49.38 -2.00
N GLN A 776 10.16 -48.75 -1.50
CA GLN A 776 9.47 -47.68 -2.21
C GLN A 776 10.37 -46.44 -2.39
N ILE A 777 11.14 -46.07 -1.35
CA ILE A 777 12.12 -44.97 -1.43
C ILE A 777 13.20 -45.27 -2.47
N VAL A 778 13.78 -46.49 -2.47
CA VAL A 778 14.75 -46.94 -3.48
C VAL A 778 14.15 -46.79 -4.87
N THR A 779 12.92 -47.25 -5.05
CA THR A 779 12.21 -47.14 -6.35
C THR A 779 12.07 -45.69 -6.83
N LEU A 780 11.70 -44.76 -5.92
CA LEU A 780 11.60 -43.33 -6.25
C LEU A 780 12.96 -42.72 -6.61
N MET A 781 14.02 -43.11 -5.89
CA MET A 781 15.39 -42.63 -6.19
C MET A 781 15.87 -43.15 -7.53
N LEU A 782 15.66 -44.42 -7.84
CA LEU A 782 16.03 -45.02 -9.14
C LEU A 782 15.24 -44.38 -10.29
N LYS A 783 13.94 -44.13 -10.10
CA LYS A 783 13.11 -43.40 -11.07
C LYS A 783 13.68 -42.01 -11.36
N LYS A 784 14.04 -41.25 -10.31
CA LYS A 784 14.62 -39.89 -10.47
C LYS A 784 15.94 -39.90 -11.26
N ILE A 785 16.79 -40.91 -11.02
CA ILE A 785 18.03 -41.12 -11.80
C ILE A 785 17.68 -41.43 -13.25
N ASN A 786 16.73 -42.34 -13.49
CA ASN A 786 16.29 -42.72 -14.83
C ASN A 786 15.71 -41.53 -15.61
N ASP A 787 14.85 -40.70 -14.96
CA ASP A 787 14.28 -39.49 -15.57
C ASP A 787 15.37 -38.49 -16.00
N ASN A 788 16.43 -38.32 -15.18
CA ASN A 788 17.57 -37.48 -15.53
C ASN A 788 18.39 -38.05 -16.72
N LEU A 789 18.51 -39.36 -16.82
CA LEU A 789 19.19 -40.04 -17.91
C LEU A 789 18.36 -40.02 -19.21
N MET A 790 17.05 -40.14 -19.11
CA MET A 790 16.12 -40.03 -20.24
C MET A 790 16.23 -38.68 -20.97
N GLN A 791 16.58 -37.58 -20.27
CA GLN A 791 16.86 -36.29 -20.91
C GLN A 791 18.07 -36.36 -21.86
N ARG A 792 18.94 -37.34 -21.66
CA ARG A 792 20.09 -37.63 -22.52
C ARG A 792 19.81 -38.78 -23.52
N GLY A 793 18.58 -39.28 -23.56
CA GLY A 793 18.15 -40.40 -24.38
C GLY A 793 18.69 -41.75 -23.90
N ILE A 794 19.03 -41.87 -22.62
CA ILE A 794 19.54 -43.08 -21.99
C ILE A 794 18.53 -43.50 -20.95
N SER A 795 18.25 -44.80 -20.85
CA SER A 795 17.41 -45.37 -19.78
C SER A 795 18.10 -46.56 -19.08
N PHE A 796 17.59 -46.93 -17.93
CA PHE A 796 17.99 -48.17 -17.27
C PHE A 796 16.80 -48.87 -16.63
N LEU A 797 16.82 -50.16 -16.64
CA LEU A 797 15.84 -51.03 -16.00
C LEU A 797 16.47 -51.77 -14.81
N TRP A 798 15.66 -52.01 -13.81
CA TRP A 798 16.03 -52.79 -12.63
C TRP A 798 14.96 -53.81 -12.29
N ASN A 799 15.39 -54.93 -11.66
CA ASN A 799 14.51 -55.98 -11.21
C ASN A 799 14.28 -55.94 -9.69
N GLU A 800 13.38 -56.83 -9.21
CA GLU A 800 13.10 -56.94 -7.75
C GLU A 800 14.34 -57.28 -6.93
N ARG A 801 15.28 -58.06 -7.51
CA ARG A 801 16.54 -58.38 -6.83
C ARG A 801 17.41 -57.11 -6.60
N THR A 802 17.46 -56.22 -7.57
CA THR A 802 18.15 -54.91 -7.43
C THR A 802 17.54 -54.09 -6.29
N LEU A 803 16.21 -54.06 -6.23
CA LEU A 803 15.50 -53.35 -5.15
C LEU A 803 15.77 -53.97 -3.77
N SER A 804 15.71 -55.30 -3.66
CA SER A 804 15.97 -56.00 -2.39
C SER A 804 17.41 -55.82 -1.92
N GLU A 805 18.40 -55.98 -2.81
CA GLU A 805 19.81 -55.83 -2.43
C GLU A 805 20.17 -54.38 -2.03
N LEU A 806 19.65 -53.37 -2.72
CA LEU A 806 19.84 -51.97 -2.37
C LEU A 806 19.16 -51.64 -1.04
N SER A 807 17.94 -52.15 -0.84
CA SER A 807 17.15 -51.91 0.38
C SER A 807 17.82 -52.53 1.62
N GLU A 808 18.33 -53.81 1.50
CA GLU A 808 18.99 -54.49 2.59
C GLU A 808 20.30 -53.85 3.00
N ARG A 809 21.12 -53.43 2.03
CA ARG A 809 22.37 -52.71 2.27
C ARG A 809 22.16 -51.29 2.81
N GLY A 810 21.09 -50.64 2.38
CA GLY A 810 20.76 -49.23 2.73
C GLY A 810 19.93 -49.07 3.98
N PHE A 811 19.37 -50.15 4.52
CA PHE A 811 18.57 -50.09 5.72
C PHE A 811 19.42 -50.11 6.96
N SER A 812 19.25 -49.13 7.80
CA SER A 812 19.80 -49.12 9.17
C SER A 812 18.67 -48.77 10.14
N PRO A 813 18.42 -49.62 11.17
CA PRO A 813 17.41 -49.30 12.18
C PRO A 813 17.68 -47.98 12.92
N THR A 814 18.95 -47.55 13.00
CA THR A 814 19.38 -46.32 13.70
C THR A 814 19.44 -45.11 12.79
N TYR A 815 19.86 -45.30 11.52
CA TYR A 815 20.12 -44.20 10.58
C TYR A 815 19.09 -44.11 9.46
N GLY A 816 18.08 -45.01 9.42
CA GLY A 816 17.00 -45.02 8.45
C GLY A 816 17.54 -45.13 7.01
N ALA A 817 17.01 -44.30 6.13
CA ALA A 817 17.34 -44.26 4.71
C ALA A 817 18.53 -43.34 4.36
N ARG A 818 19.29 -42.80 5.34
CA ARG A 818 20.37 -41.85 5.08
C ARG A 818 21.49 -42.45 4.23
N GLU A 819 21.82 -43.69 4.43
CA GLU A 819 22.87 -44.40 3.71
C GLU A 819 22.43 -44.80 2.26
N LEU A 820 21.11 -44.88 1.98
CA LEU A 820 20.62 -45.28 0.65
C LEU A 820 21.20 -44.46 -0.48
N LYS A 821 21.31 -43.18 -0.29
CA LYS A 821 21.83 -42.27 -1.32
C LYS A 821 23.28 -42.67 -1.68
N ARG A 822 24.12 -42.91 -0.71
CA ARG A 822 25.51 -43.33 -0.91
C ARG A 822 25.59 -44.68 -1.60
N ILE A 823 24.77 -45.62 -1.16
CA ILE A 823 24.78 -46.98 -1.73
C ILE A 823 24.28 -47.01 -3.17
N ILE A 824 23.24 -46.23 -3.48
CA ILE A 824 22.73 -46.06 -4.85
C ILE A 824 23.82 -45.37 -5.71
N GLN A 825 24.48 -44.34 -5.20
CA GLN A 825 25.56 -43.66 -5.91
C GLN A 825 26.67 -44.67 -6.23
N GLU A 826 27.23 -45.34 -5.28
CA GLU A 826 28.36 -46.29 -5.45
C GLU A 826 27.99 -47.49 -6.34
N ASN A 827 26.75 -47.99 -6.26
CA ASN A 827 26.40 -49.23 -6.97
C ASN A 827 25.64 -49.04 -8.28
N ILE A 828 25.02 -47.88 -8.49
CA ILE A 828 24.22 -47.57 -9.70
C ILE A 828 24.79 -46.38 -10.46
N GLU A 829 24.89 -45.17 -9.83
CA GLU A 829 25.32 -43.96 -10.54
C GLU A 829 26.75 -44.05 -11.04
N ASP A 830 27.71 -44.50 -10.20
CA ASP A 830 29.13 -44.62 -10.60
C ASP A 830 29.28 -45.65 -11.74
N LYS A 831 28.55 -46.76 -11.71
CA LYS A 831 28.58 -47.76 -12.77
C LYS A 831 27.99 -47.27 -14.09
N LEU A 832 26.84 -46.51 -14.01
CA LEU A 832 26.27 -45.89 -15.19
C LEU A 832 27.20 -44.80 -15.76
N ALA A 833 27.83 -44.01 -14.90
CA ALA A 833 28.79 -43.00 -15.30
C ALA A 833 30.02 -43.63 -16.01
N ASP A 834 30.57 -44.70 -15.49
CA ASP A 834 31.67 -45.45 -16.11
C ASP A 834 31.32 -45.97 -17.50
N LEU A 835 30.09 -46.54 -17.66
CA LEU A 835 29.62 -47.05 -18.93
C LEU A 835 29.40 -45.94 -19.98
N ILE A 836 28.91 -44.77 -19.54
CA ILE A 836 28.74 -43.60 -20.37
C ILE A 836 30.12 -43.04 -20.83
N ILE A 837 31.07 -42.91 -19.87
CA ILE A 837 32.42 -42.39 -20.16
C ILE A 837 33.18 -43.35 -21.11
N GLN A 838 33.03 -44.65 -20.92
CA GLN A 838 33.61 -45.69 -21.79
C GLN A 838 32.94 -45.76 -23.15
N GLY A 839 31.87 -44.99 -23.39
CA GLY A 839 31.12 -45.00 -24.65
C GLY A 839 30.33 -46.32 -24.90
N LYS A 840 30.18 -47.15 -23.88
CA LYS A 840 29.40 -48.38 -23.95
C LYS A 840 27.90 -48.14 -23.80
N LEU A 841 27.49 -47.08 -23.11
CA LEU A 841 26.10 -46.67 -22.97
C LEU A 841 25.92 -45.29 -23.60
N ARG A 842 25.14 -45.22 -24.69
CA ARG A 842 24.94 -44.02 -25.52
C ARG A 842 23.41 -43.71 -25.65
N SER A 843 23.12 -42.53 -26.18
CA SER A 843 21.72 -42.16 -26.50
C SER A 843 21.05 -43.24 -27.37
N GLY A 844 19.84 -43.64 -26.99
CA GLY A 844 19.06 -44.73 -27.60
C GLY A 844 19.31 -46.11 -26.97
N MET A 845 20.20 -46.20 -25.98
CA MET A 845 20.52 -47.48 -25.31
C MET A 845 19.95 -47.53 -23.90
N GLU A 846 19.63 -48.76 -23.44
CA GLU A 846 19.11 -49.07 -22.11
C GLU A 846 20.02 -50.02 -21.37
N ALA A 847 20.36 -49.73 -20.14
CA ALA A 847 21.15 -50.61 -19.24
C ALA A 847 20.19 -51.46 -18.38
N VAL A 848 20.41 -52.75 -18.32
CA VAL A 848 19.59 -53.65 -17.48
C VAL A 848 20.41 -54.13 -16.28
N PHE A 849 19.93 -53.79 -15.09
CA PHE A 849 20.53 -54.20 -13.80
C PHE A 849 19.87 -55.49 -13.28
N ASP A 850 20.70 -56.47 -12.90
CA ASP A 850 20.28 -57.66 -12.16
C ASP A 850 21.08 -57.66 -10.83
N GLY A 851 20.40 -57.48 -9.73
CA GLY A 851 21.04 -57.09 -8.48
C GLY A 851 21.86 -55.83 -8.61
N LEU A 852 23.06 -55.79 -8.11
CA LEU A 852 23.94 -54.59 -8.19
C LEU A 852 24.90 -54.62 -9.41
N THR A 853 24.67 -55.50 -10.36
CA THR A 853 25.53 -55.64 -11.56
C THR A 853 24.73 -55.31 -12.83
N VAL A 854 25.42 -54.67 -13.79
CA VAL A 854 24.84 -54.47 -15.11
C VAL A 854 24.88 -55.81 -15.87
N ARG A 855 23.73 -56.35 -16.20
CA ARG A 855 23.58 -57.63 -16.90
C ARG A 855 23.71 -57.47 -18.40
N ASP A 856 23.08 -56.44 -18.92
CA ASP A 856 22.97 -56.24 -20.37
C ASP A 856 22.85 -54.77 -20.74
N ILE A 857 23.26 -54.41 -21.99
CA ILE A 857 23.00 -53.10 -22.59
C ILE A 857 22.26 -53.39 -23.90
N VAL A 858 21.03 -52.89 -23.97
CA VAL A 858 20.09 -53.12 -25.10
C VAL A 858 19.93 -51.85 -25.91
N ASN A 859 19.87 -51.98 -27.25
CA ASN A 859 19.63 -50.83 -28.15
C ASN A 859 18.14 -50.44 -28.22
#